data_d6c208f4fdc43435c11f41304b4c33b9
#
_entry.id   d6c208f4fdc43435c11f41304b4c33b9
#
_cell.length_a   1.000
_cell.length_b   1.000
_cell.length_c   1.000
_cell.angle_alpha   90.00
_cell.angle_beta   90.00
_cell.angle_gamma   90.00
#
_symmetry.space_group_name_H-M   'P 1'
#
loop_
_entity.id
_entity.type
_entity.pdbx_description
1 polymer ?
#
loop_
_entity_poly.entity_id
_entity_poly.type
_entity_poly.pdbx_seq_one_letter_code
_entity_poly.pdbx_strand_id
1 'polypeptide(L)'
;MKKTIPVVGMACSACSAHVEKRLSEMEGVHSASVSLTGRSATVEYDETIVSLSQMKQAVNDIGFDLVIESNRSIAEIERRNYTLLLRKTLLSWCFSILVMMLSMGWGTWLFGDVLQSSNSSVLQSYNSSVLQLSLLLALANILFCGRDFYVNAFKQLRHGVASMDVLVAMSTMVAFLFSTFNTFWGDAVWTPRGIEWHTYFDASCMIITFVLTGRLLEEKAKNATAGSIRELMGLQSKTARLVNEELRMKNEESAAASPSSENEESAAASPSSENDSSFFILHSSFQEVPLTTITIGDVLEVRAGERVPVDGVVVEATSFMTVDSAYVDEAMISGEPTPVRKSKGDKVLSGTVLQQGTLHVRARQVGEQSALANIIRMVQEAQSSKAPVQRIVDKIAMVFVPVVLCLSLLTLVAWIIIGSTFNVLPHAILSAIAVLVIACPCAMGLATPTALMVSIGKAAKNNILVKDATALERLKDIQAMVIDKTGTLTIPNQQIDFTRADSLPLEEREQLKPHAREAITTLISMGVDVYMMSGDRDDAARYWAEQAGIRHYHSMVKPQDKENLVRQLQQEGKVVAMVGDGINDTQALALADVSIAMGRGTDVAMDVAQVTLMSDDLRRLPESIRLSRRTVSMIRQNLFWAFIYNLVSIPLAAGIPYAFGIHWQITPMWASALMACSSVSVVLNSLRLKFISL
;
A
#
# COMPACT_ATOMS: atom_id res chain seq x y z
N MET A 1 10.38 -22.04 -5.31
CA MET A 1 9.50 -21.09 -6.04
C MET A 1 9.12 -19.91 -5.14
N LYS A 2 9.05 -18.66 -5.68
CA LYS A 2 8.59 -17.48 -4.91
C LYS A 2 7.19 -17.09 -5.37
N LYS A 3 6.23 -17.00 -4.43
CA LYS A 3 4.83 -16.69 -4.74
C LYS A 3 4.23 -15.72 -3.72
N THR A 4 3.46 -14.76 -4.21
CA THR A 4 2.71 -13.82 -3.36
C THR A 4 1.24 -14.22 -3.34
N ILE A 5 0.70 -14.50 -2.15
CA ILE A 5 -0.63 -15.06 -1.92
C ILE A 5 -1.43 -14.08 -1.06
N PRO A 6 -2.66 -13.70 -1.42
CA PRO A 6 -3.51 -12.86 -0.59
C PRO A 6 -3.89 -13.54 0.73
N VAL A 7 -3.84 -12.76 1.83
CA VAL A 7 -4.21 -13.20 3.19
C VAL A 7 -5.39 -12.40 3.70
N VAL A 8 -6.42 -13.09 4.15
CA VAL A 8 -7.65 -12.48 4.69
C VAL A 8 -7.73 -12.66 6.21
N GLY A 9 -8.28 -11.67 6.91
CA GLY A 9 -8.52 -11.73 8.35
C GLY A 9 -7.47 -11.04 9.21
N MET A 10 -6.36 -10.56 8.65
CA MET A 10 -5.35 -9.81 9.41
C MET A 10 -5.84 -8.40 9.75
N ALA A 11 -5.90 -8.09 11.04
CA ALA A 11 -6.35 -6.79 11.54
C ALA A 11 -5.24 -5.97 12.23
N CYS A 12 -4.10 -6.58 12.56
CA CYS A 12 -3.03 -5.91 13.29
C CYS A 12 -1.64 -6.44 12.91
N SER A 13 -0.59 -5.68 13.26
CA SER A 13 0.80 -6.07 13.00
C SER A 13 1.20 -7.39 13.69
N ALA A 14 0.69 -7.63 14.89
CA ALA A 14 0.88 -8.92 15.57
C ALA A 14 0.28 -10.08 14.74
N CYS A 15 -0.87 -9.86 14.09
CA CYS A 15 -1.49 -10.86 13.22
C CYS A 15 -0.58 -11.23 12.05
N SER A 16 -0.02 -10.23 11.34
CA SER A 16 0.89 -10.49 10.21
C SER A 16 2.18 -11.17 10.67
N ALA A 17 2.72 -10.83 11.86
CA ALA A 17 3.89 -11.47 12.42
C ALA A 17 3.64 -12.95 12.77
N HIS A 18 2.44 -13.27 13.26
CA HIS A 18 2.08 -14.67 13.57
C HIS A 18 1.88 -15.53 12.30
N VAL A 19 1.23 -14.98 11.28
CA VAL A 19 1.11 -15.66 9.97
C VAL A 19 2.50 -15.90 9.37
N GLU A 20 3.38 -14.89 9.42
CA GLU A 20 4.76 -14.99 8.95
C GLU A 20 5.54 -16.07 9.69
N LYS A 21 5.46 -16.07 11.03
CA LYS A 21 6.10 -17.07 11.88
C LYS A 21 5.59 -18.48 11.56
N ARG A 22 4.26 -18.66 11.45
CA ARG A 22 3.66 -19.95 11.16
C ARG A 22 4.07 -20.52 9.81
N LEU A 23 4.13 -19.65 8.78
CA LEU A 23 4.61 -20.04 7.46
C LEU A 23 6.10 -20.36 7.45
N SER A 24 6.93 -19.57 8.16
CA SER A 24 8.38 -19.78 8.25
C SER A 24 8.77 -21.04 9.04
N GLU A 25 7.89 -21.55 9.93
CA GLU A 25 8.10 -22.79 10.69
C GLU A 25 7.74 -24.05 9.90
N MET A 26 7.15 -23.92 8.70
CA MET A 26 6.78 -25.06 7.87
C MET A 26 7.99 -25.63 7.14
N GLU A 27 8.12 -26.95 7.15
CA GLU A 27 9.14 -27.66 6.41
C GLU A 27 8.96 -27.45 4.90
N GLY A 28 10.04 -27.08 4.20
CA GLY A 28 10.00 -26.73 2.77
C GLY A 28 9.77 -25.24 2.47
N VAL A 29 9.59 -24.38 3.49
CA VAL A 29 9.55 -22.93 3.33
C VAL A 29 10.92 -22.33 3.66
N HIS A 30 11.55 -21.68 2.66
CA HIS A 30 12.85 -21.02 2.81
C HIS A 30 12.73 -19.62 3.42
N SER A 31 11.75 -18.87 2.96
CA SER A 31 11.47 -17.53 3.50
C SER A 31 9.99 -17.21 3.39
N ALA A 32 9.45 -16.50 4.38
CA ALA A 32 8.11 -15.95 4.35
C ALA A 32 8.14 -14.50 4.84
N SER A 33 7.43 -13.62 4.12
CA SER A 33 7.20 -12.24 4.52
C SER A 33 5.74 -11.89 4.35
N VAL A 34 5.11 -11.38 5.42
CA VAL A 34 3.66 -11.12 5.42
C VAL A 34 3.40 -9.64 5.62
N SER A 35 2.78 -9.00 4.64
CA SER A 35 2.40 -7.60 4.67
C SER A 35 0.98 -7.42 5.19
N LEU A 36 0.82 -6.66 6.28
CA LEU A 36 -0.50 -6.27 6.79
C LEU A 36 -1.23 -5.35 5.82
N THR A 37 -0.53 -4.40 5.22
CA THR A 37 -1.09 -3.40 4.30
C THR A 37 -1.35 -3.94 2.91
N GLY A 38 -0.41 -4.74 2.38
CA GLY A 38 -0.57 -5.46 1.12
C GLY A 38 -1.54 -6.64 1.22
N ARG A 39 -1.93 -7.04 2.45
CA ARG A 39 -2.78 -8.22 2.71
C ARG A 39 -2.31 -9.46 1.98
N SER A 40 -1.01 -9.62 1.89
CA SER A 40 -0.38 -10.71 1.15
C SER A 40 0.75 -11.34 1.94
N ALA A 41 0.98 -12.61 1.69
CA ALA A 41 2.13 -13.36 2.13
C ALA A 41 2.99 -13.67 0.90
N THR A 42 4.23 -13.23 0.90
CA THR A 42 5.24 -13.62 -0.09
C THR A 42 6.04 -14.76 0.52
N VAL A 43 5.94 -15.93 -0.10
CA VAL A 43 6.57 -17.16 0.41
C VAL A 43 7.50 -17.71 -0.65
N GLU A 44 8.71 -18.04 -0.23
CA GLU A 44 9.68 -18.77 -1.03
C GLU A 44 9.74 -20.21 -0.50
N TYR A 45 9.34 -21.17 -1.31
CA TYR A 45 9.13 -22.55 -0.87
C TYR A 45 9.46 -23.56 -1.96
N ASP A 46 9.65 -24.81 -1.53
CA ASP A 46 9.84 -25.96 -2.41
C ASP A 46 8.49 -26.67 -2.62
N GLU A 47 8.02 -26.68 -3.88
CA GLU A 47 6.73 -27.29 -4.25
C GLU A 47 6.72 -28.82 -4.07
N THR A 48 7.90 -29.45 -4.03
CA THR A 48 8.03 -30.89 -3.82
C THR A 48 7.82 -31.30 -2.37
N ILE A 49 8.00 -30.35 -1.42
CA ILE A 49 7.92 -30.61 0.03
C ILE A 49 6.60 -30.08 0.59
N VAL A 50 6.20 -28.86 0.22
CA VAL A 50 5.00 -28.21 0.77
C VAL A 50 4.09 -27.67 -0.32
N SER A 51 2.79 -27.95 -0.23
CA SER A 51 1.77 -27.47 -1.15
C SER A 51 1.08 -26.21 -0.64
N LEU A 52 0.50 -25.40 -1.54
CA LEU A 52 -0.30 -24.23 -1.19
C LEU A 52 -1.50 -24.56 -0.30
N SER A 53 -2.09 -25.75 -0.46
CA SER A 53 -3.21 -26.22 0.36
C SER A 53 -2.80 -26.49 1.80
N GLN A 54 -1.60 -27.03 2.04
CA GLN A 54 -1.05 -27.22 3.37
C GLN A 54 -0.75 -25.88 4.05
N MET A 55 -0.18 -24.90 3.33
CA MET A 55 0.02 -23.55 3.84
C MET A 55 -1.30 -22.88 4.19
N LYS A 56 -2.34 -23.03 3.35
CA LYS A 56 -3.69 -22.54 3.65
C LYS A 56 -4.23 -23.14 4.92
N GLN A 57 -4.10 -24.44 5.11
CA GLN A 57 -4.56 -25.11 6.31
C GLN A 57 -3.83 -24.61 7.56
N ALA A 58 -2.49 -24.50 7.51
CA ALA A 58 -1.68 -24.01 8.62
C ALA A 58 -2.04 -22.56 9.03
N VAL A 59 -2.41 -21.72 8.06
CA VAL A 59 -2.86 -20.35 8.30
C VAL A 59 -4.29 -20.30 8.82
N ASN A 60 -5.17 -21.19 8.35
CA ASN A 60 -6.55 -21.33 8.85
C ASN A 60 -6.59 -21.79 10.32
N ASP A 61 -5.68 -22.63 10.73
CA ASP A 61 -5.58 -23.12 12.11
C ASP A 61 -5.36 -21.99 13.12
N ILE A 62 -4.63 -20.94 12.71
CA ILE A 62 -4.38 -19.75 13.53
C ILE A 62 -5.42 -18.63 13.32
N GLY A 63 -6.49 -18.92 12.55
CA GLY A 63 -7.64 -18.00 12.40
C GLY A 63 -7.58 -17.03 11.24
N PHE A 64 -6.65 -17.22 10.28
CA PHE A 64 -6.52 -16.43 9.06
C PHE A 64 -6.77 -17.32 7.83
N ASP A 65 -6.99 -16.75 6.65
CA ASP A 65 -7.21 -17.52 5.42
C ASP A 65 -6.29 -17.05 4.29
N LEU A 66 -5.73 -18.04 3.53
CA LEU A 66 -4.98 -17.83 2.30
C LEU A 66 -5.91 -18.02 1.09
N VAL A 67 -5.99 -17.03 0.22
CA VAL A 67 -6.80 -17.10 -1.00
C VAL A 67 -5.96 -17.68 -2.12
N ILE A 68 -6.19 -18.97 -2.43
CA ILE A 68 -5.43 -19.71 -3.46
C ILE A 68 -6.15 -19.65 -4.81
N GLU A 69 -7.49 -19.53 -4.82
CA GLU A 69 -8.29 -19.57 -6.03
C GLU A 69 -8.32 -18.21 -6.75
N SER A 70 -7.94 -18.21 -8.02
CA SER A 70 -7.84 -17.02 -8.88
C SER A 70 -9.18 -16.52 -9.42
N ASN A 71 -10.31 -17.16 -9.12
CA ASN A 71 -11.61 -16.88 -9.75
C ASN A 71 -12.35 -15.63 -9.21
N ARG A 72 -11.83 -14.96 -8.17
CA ARG A 72 -12.38 -13.68 -7.69
C ARG A 72 -11.30 -12.64 -7.64
N SER A 73 -11.54 -11.49 -8.26
CA SER A 73 -10.59 -10.39 -8.19
C SER A 73 -10.42 -9.96 -6.72
N ILE A 74 -9.17 -9.69 -6.29
CA ILE A 74 -8.85 -9.21 -4.93
C ILE A 74 -9.74 -8.00 -4.60
N ALA A 75 -10.01 -7.14 -5.58
CA ALA A 75 -10.86 -5.97 -5.45
C ALA A 75 -12.33 -6.29 -5.07
N GLU A 76 -12.88 -7.42 -5.55
CA GLU A 76 -14.23 -7.85 -5.16
C GLU A 76 -14.28 -8.35 -3.72
N ILE A 77 -13.26 -9.10 -3.29
CA ILE A 77 -13.13 -9.57 -1.90
C ILE A 77 -13.01 -8.37 -0.96
N GLU A 78 -12.18 -7.39 -1.30
CA GLU A 78 -12.03 -6.16 -0.51
C GLU A 78 -13.33 -5.35 -0.43
N ARG A 79 -14.01 -5.17 -1.55
CA ARG A 79 -15.29 -4.45 -1.58
C ARG A 79 -16.35 -5.16 -0.75
N ARG A 80 -16.40 -6.49 -0.80
CA ARG A 80 -17.34 -7.29 0.02
C ARG A 80 -17.02 -7.16 1.51
N ASN A 81 -15.74 -7.26 1.88
CA ASN A 81 -15.31 -7.13 3.28
C ASN A 81 -15.60 -5.73 3.83
N TYR A 82 -15.34 -4.67 3.03
CA TYR A 82 -15.65 -3.30 3.40
C TYR A 82 -17.16 -3.09 3.62
N THR A 83 -18.02 -3.62 2.72
CA THR A 83 -19.48 -3.51 2.87
C THR A 83 -19.98 -4.29 4.07
N LEU A 84 -19.44 -5.45 4.38
CA LEU A 84 -19.78 -6.21 5.58
C LEU A 84 -19.37 -5.46 6.85
N LEU A 85 -18.17 -4.90 6.88
CA LEU A 85 -17.67 -4.10 8.00
C LEU A 85 -18.54 -2.85 8.22
N LEU A 86 -18.91 -2.15 7.15
CA LEU A 86 -19.79 -0.99 7.21
C LEU A 86 -21.18 -1.36 7.79
N ARG A 87 -21.78 -2.46 7.33
CA ARG A 87 -23.07 -2.94 7.85
C ARG A 87 -23.00 -3.29 9.32
N LYS A 88 -21.94 -4.03 9.75
CA LYS A 88 -21.72 -4.38 11.16
C LYS A 88 -21.54 -3.12 12.02
N THR A 89 -20.77 -2.14 11.54
CA THR A 89 -20.54 -0.86 12.25
C THR A 89 -21.83 -0.09 12.42
N LEU A 90 -22.62 0.08 11.36
CA LEU A 90 -23.92 0.79 11.45
C LEU A 90 -24.89 0.09 12.38
N LEU A 91 -24.98 -1.24 12.30
CA LEU A 91 -25.83 -2.03 13.19
C LEU A 91 -25.39 -1.91 14.65
N SER A 92 -24.07 -1.95 14.90
CA SER A 92 -23.50 -1.76 16.24
C SER A 92 -23.81 -0.38 16.81
N TRP A 93 -23.75 0.68 15.98
CA TRP A 93 -24.17 2.02 16.39
C TRP A 93 -25.64 2.07 16.79
N CYS A 94 -26.54 1.41 16.05
CA CYS A 94 -27.95 1.33 16.40
C CYS A 94 -28.14 0.67 17.77
N PHE A 95 -27.52 -0.49 18.00
CA PHE A 95 -27.61 -1.17 19.31
C PHE A 95 -27.04 -0.32 20.43
N SER A 96 -25.86 0.28 20.22
CA SER A 96 -25.18 1.07 21.26
C SER A 96 -25.94 2.32 21.66
N ILE A 97 -26.49 3.05 20.69
CA ILE A 97 -27.33 4.23 20.95
C ILE A 97 -28.58 3.83 21.74
N LEU A 98 -29.26 2.76 21.35
CA LEU A 98 -30.43 2.27 22.07
C LEU A 98 -30.09 1.88 23.51
N VAL A 99 -29.01 1.12 23.74
CA VAL A 99 -28.57 0.74 25.09
C VAL A 99 -28.19 1.98 25.90
N MET A 100 -27.49 2.94 25.30
CA MET A 100 -27.10 4.19 25.95
C MET A 100 -28.32 5.03 26.35
N MET A 101 -29.30 5.17 25.47
CA MET A 101 -30.56 5.86 25.78
C MET A 101 -31.30 5.20 26.94
N LEU A 102 -31.36 3.88 26.97
CA LEU A 102 -31.95 3.12 28.10
C LEU A 102 -31.17 3.33 29.39
N SER A 103 -29.83 3.29 29.33
CA SER A 103 -28.94 3.48 30.50
C SER A 103 -29.02 4.89 31.08
N MET A 104 -29.19 5.93 30.22
CA MET A 104 -29.31 7.32 30.64
C MET A 104 -30.74 7.69 31.15
N GLY A 105 -31.67 6.75 31.20
CA GLY A 105 -32.99 6.98 31.71
C GLY A 105 -33.90 7.83 30.79
N TRP A 106 -33.63 7.89 29.49
CA TRP A 106 -34.48 8.62 28.55
C TRP A 106 -35.92 8.12 28.53
N GLY A 107 -36.14 6.85 28.89
CA GLY A 107 -37.49 6.31 29.10
C GLY A 107 -38.25 6.97 30.24
N THR A 108 -37.54 7.35 31.31
CA THR A 108 -38.16 8.10 32.43
C THR A 108 -38.43 9.56 32.04
N TRP A 109 -37.66 10.16 31.16
CA TRP A 109 -37.91 11.50 30.62
C TRP A 109 -39.10 11.51 29.66
N LEU A 110 -39.26 10.50 28.80
CA LEU A 110 -40.37 10.39 27.85
C LEU A 110 -41.68 10.02 28.51
N PHE A 111 -41.66 9.24 29.61
CA PHE A 111 -42.82 8.74 30.33
C PHE A 111 -42.87 9.23 31.77
N GLY A 112 -42.14 10.28 32.13
CA GLY A 112 -41.93 10.76 33.49
C GLY A 112 -43.20 11.10 34.23
N ASP A 113 -44.15 11.77 33.58
CA ASP A 113 -45.45 12.15 34.19
C ASP A 113 -46.31 10.93 34.49
N VAL A 114 -46.19 9.85 33.73
CA VAL A 114 -46.92 8.58 33.94
C VAL A 114 -46.24 7.75 35.01
N LEU A 115 -44.93 7.77 35.11
CA LEU A 115 -44.13 7.01 36.07
C LEU A 115 -44.08 7.65 37.47
N GLN A 116 -44.09 9.00 37.56
CA GLN A 116 -44.17 9.71 38.83
C GLN A 116 -45.50 9.56 39.56
N SER A 117 -46.57 9.30 38.82
CA SER A 117 -47.89 9.03 39.39
C SER A 117 -48.11 7.56 39.79
N SER A 118 -47.14 6.67 39.51
CA SER A 118 -47.27 5.23 39.68
C SER A 118 -46.66 4.75 41.00
N ASN A 119 -47.21 3.66 41.56
CA ASN A 119 -46.77 3.03 42.79
C ASN A 119 -45.27 2.53 42.64
N SER A 120 -44.53 2.50 43.75
CA SER A 120 -43.13 2.04 43.78
C SER A 120 -42.88 0.69 43.12
N SER A 121 -43.86 -0.21 43.12
CA SER A 121 -43.79 -1.53 42.46
C SER A 121 -43.79 -1.45 40.94
N VAL A 122 -44.44 -0.46 40.36
CA VAL A 122 -44.48 -0.22 38.88
C VAL A 122 -43.12 0.34 38.41
N LEU A 123 -42.53 1.25 39.21
CA LEU A 123 -41.24 1.82 38.92
C LEU A 123 -40.12 0.75 39.00
N GLN A 124 -40.20 -0.13 39.99
CA GLN A 124 -39.25 -1.25 40.16
C GLN A 124 -39.40 -2.25 38.99
N SER A 125 -40.60 -2.58 38.57
CA SER A 125 -40.85 -3.44 37.41
C SER A 125 -40.37 -2.83 36.12
N TYR A 126 -40.54 -1.51 35.92
CA TYR A 126 -40.04 -0.78 34.77
C TYR A 126 -38.52 -0.82 34.70
N ASN A 127 -37.81 -0.53 35.82
CA ASN A 127 -36.35 -0.56 35.87
C ASN A 127 -35.83 -1.97 35.59
N SER A 128 -36.47 -3.01 36.12
CA SER A 128 -36.09 -4.41 35.82
C SER A 128 -36.25 -4.76 34.33
N SER A 129 -37.35 -4.30 33.71
CA SER A 129 -37.60 -4.53 32.28
C SER A 129 -36.57 -3.79 31.38
N VAL A 130 -36.19 -2.56 31.73
CA VAL A 130 -35.16 -1.78 31.05
C VAL A 130 -33.80 -2.47 31.11
N LEU A 131 -33.42 -3.01 32.30
CA LEU A 131 -32.17 -3.74 32.46
C LEU A 131 -32.14 -5.03 31.64
N GLN A 132 -33.26 -5.79 31.60
CA GLN A 132 -33.37 -7.02 30.78
C GLN A 132 -33.30 -6.69 29.30
N LEU A 133 -33.96 -5.62 28.83
CA LEU A 133 -33.89 -5.17 27.44
C LEU A 133 -32.47 -4.74 27.06
N SER A 134 -31.78 -4.01 27.93
CA SER A 134 -30.38 -3.59 27.73
C SER A 134 -29.44 -4.81 27.64
N LEU A 135 -29.66 -5.85 28.46
CA LEU A 135 -28.93 -7.12 28.39
C LEU A 135 -29.14 -7.81 27.04
N LEU A 136 -30.40 -7.92 26.56
CA LEU A 136 -30.72 -8.55 25.28
C LEU A 136 -30.10 -7.80 24.09
N LEU A 137 -30.18 -6.46 24.09
CA LEU A 137 -29.56 -5.64 23.06
C LEU A 137 -28.04 -5.72 23.06
N ALA A 138 -27.42 -5.72 24.24
CA ALA A 138 -25.98 -5.91 24.37
C ALA A 138 -25.53 -7.31 23.91
N LEU A 139 -26.29 -8.35 24.27
CA LEU A 139 -26.03 -9.70 23.78
C LEU A 139 -26.17 -9.78 22.25
N ALA A 140 -27.19 -9.14 21.67
CA ALA A 140 -27.36 -9.07 20.24
C ALA A 140 -26.18 -8.36 19.57
N ASN A 141 -25.69 -7.22 20.12
CA ASN A 141 -24.50 -6.54 19.62
C ASN A 141 -23.26 -7.43 19.64
N ILE A 142 -23.04 -8.15 20.73
CA ILE A 142 -21.94 -9.13 20.87
C ILE A 142 -22.04 -10.22 19.80
N LEU A 143 -23.20 -10.84 19.63
CA LEU A 143 -23.39 -11.99 18.75
C LEU A 143 -23.36 -11.63 17.26
N PHE A 144 -23.93 -10.49 16.87
CA PHE A 144 -24.02 -10.08 15.45
C PHE A 144 -22.86 -9.20 15.00
N CYS A 145 -22.45 -8.23 15.83
CA CYS A 145 -21.40 -7.28 15.47
C CYS A 145 -20.03 -7.67 16.00
N GLY A 146 -19.96 -8.17 17.24
CA GLY A 146 -18.74 -8.53 17.95
C GLY A 146 -18.23 -9.95 17.71
N ARG A 147 -19.01 -10.83 17.07
CA ARG A 147 -18.70 -12.26 16.92
C ARG A 147 -17.27 -12.55 16.47
N ASP A 148 -16.79 -11.79 15.50
CA ASP A 148 -15.47 -12.00 14.91
C ASP A 148 -14.35 -11.80 15.95
N PHE A 149 -14.51 -10.85 16.87
CA PHE A 149 -13.54 -10.63 17.95
C PHE A 149 -13.41 -11.84 18.85
N TYR A 150 -14.56 -12.43 19.26
CA TYR A 150 -14.57 -13.59 20.15
C TYR A 150 -14.04 -14.85 19.48
N VAL A 151 -14.45 -15.11 18.23
CA VAL A 151 -13.98 -16.29 17.47
C VAL A 151 -12.48 -16.20 17.24
N ASN A 152 -11.99 -15.03 16.85
CA ASN A 152 -10.55 -14.82 16.62
C ASN A 152 -9.78 -14.90 17.95
N ALA A 153 -10.27 -14.28 19.01
CA ALA A 153 -9.65 -14.33 20.33
C ALA A 153 -9.52 -15.76 20.85
N PHE A 154 -10.57 -16.57 20.71
CA PHE A 154 -10.55 -17.98 21.14
C PHE A 154 -9.50 -18.80 20.37
N LYS A 155 -9.49 -18.66 19.04
CA LYS A 155 -8.50 -19.35 18.19
C LYS A 155 -7.07 -18.93 18.55
N GLN A 156 -6.83 -17.63 18.72
CA GLN A 156 -5.52 -17.08 19.03
C GLN A 156 -5.02 -17.48 20.42
N LEU A 157 -5.87 -17.42 21.43
CA LEU A 157 -5.53 -17.85 22.79
C LEU A 157 -5.16 -19.35 22.86
N ARG A 158 -5.85 -20.20 22.09
CA ARG A 158 -5.52 -21.64 21.99
C ARG A 158 -4.10 -21.88 21.45
N HIS A 159 -3.58 -20.96 20.63
CA HIS A 159 -2.22 -21.02 20.08
C HIS A 159 -1.22 -20.14 20.83
N GLY A 160 -1.58 -19.63 22.02
CA GLY A 160 -0.71 -18.79 22.83
C GLY A 160 -0.43 -17.41 22.25
N VAL A 161 -1.31 -16.92 21.36
CA VAL A 161 -1.19 -15.64 20.67
C VAL A 161 -2.08 -14.61 21.37
N ALA A 162 -1.52 -13.52 21.82
CA ALA A 162 -2.25 -12.38 22.34
C ALA A 162 -2.28 -11.25 21.31
N SER A 163 -3.48 -10.88 20.84
CA SER A 163 -3.70 -9.82 19.87
C SER A 163 -4.73 -8.80 20.35
N MET A 164 -4.98 -7.78 19.52
CA MET A 164 -6.03 -6.80 19.77
C MET A 164 -7.42 -7.45 19.97
N ASP A 165 -7.75 -8.49 19.19
CA ASP A 165 -9.04 -9.16 19.30
C ASP A 165 -9.23 -9.81 20.68
N VAL A 166 -8.15 -10.32 21.29
CA VAL A 166 -8.15 -10.86 22.65
C VAL A 166 -8.45 -9.76 23.67
N LEU A 167 -7.81 -8.58 23.55
CA LEU A 167 -8.05 -7.47 24.48
C LEU A 167 -9.49 -6.96 24.42
N VAL A 168 -10.01 -6.80 23.20
CA VAL A 168 -11.40 -6.36 22.97
C VAL A 168 -12.39 -7.41 23.47
N ALA A 169 -12.18 -8.69 23.15
CA ALA A 169 -13.06 -9.77 23.61
C ALA A 169 -13.07 -9.89 25.13
N MET A 170 -11.90 -9.82 25.79
CA MET A 170 -11.81 -9.89 27.25
C MET A 170 -12.47 -8.68 27.92
N SER A 171 -12.18 -7.47 27.45
CA SER A 171 -12.74 -6.24 28.04
C SER A 171 -14.26 -6.18 27.94
N THR A 172 -14.80 -6.51 26.74
CA THR A 172 -16.25 -6.50 26.52
C THR A 172 -16.96 -7.67 27.23
N MET A 173 -16.32 -8.84 27.32
CA MET A 173 -16.87 -9.97 28.07
C MET A 173 -16.93 -9.69 29.57
N VAL A 174 -15.87 -9.14 30.15
CA VAL A 174 -15.83 -8.77 31.58
C VAL A 174 -16.90 -7.72 31.88
N ALA A 175 -17.02 -6.67 31.05
CA ALA A 175 -18.06 -5.66 31.21
C ALA A 175 -19.48 -6.25 31.10
N PHE A 176 -19.72 -7.13 30.14
CA PHE A 176 -20.99 -7.80 29.93
C PHE A 176 -21.36 -8.73 31.08
N LEU A 177 -20.44 -9.60 31.51
CA LEU A 177 -20.67 -10.55 32.60
C LEU A 177 -20.90 -9.83 33.94
N PHE A 178 -20.11 -8.78 34.23
CA PHE A 178 -20.29 -7.99 35.45
C PHE A 178 -21.64 -7.27 35.45
N SER A 179 -22.06 -6.72 34.30
CA SER A 179 -23.39 -6.08 34.17
C SER A 179 -24.52 -7.08 34.28
N THR A 180 -24.35 -8.29 33.73
CA THR A 180 -25.30 -9.37 33.86
C THR A 180 -25.45 -9.80 35.32
N PHE A 181 -24.31 -9.97 36.04
CA PHE A 181 -24.32 -10.25 37.46
C PHE A 181 -25.08 -9.18 38.25
N ASN A 182 -24.79 -7.91 37.98
CA ASN A 182 -25.49 -6.78 38.64
C ASN A 182 -26.98 -6.76 38.33
N THR A 183 -27.40 -7.12 37.13
CA THR A 183 -28.82 -7.17 36.76
C THR A 183 -29.62 -8.17 37.56
N PHE A 184 -29.05 -9.35 37.87
CA PHE A 184 -29.76 -10.43 38.56
C PHE A 184 -29.49 -10.47 40.07
N TRP A 185 -28.31 -10.08 40.52
CA TRP A 185 -27.88 -10.21 41.94
C TRP A 185 -27.43 -8.88 42.56
N GLY A 186 -27.45 -7.78 41.80
CA GLY A 186 -26.97 -6.48 42.27
C GLY A 186 -27.63 -6.01 43.55
N ASP A 187 -28.95 -6.03 43.61
CA ASP A 187 -29.71 -5.66 44.80
C ASP A 187 -29.39 -6.56 46.01
N ALA A 188 -29.25 -7.84 45.82
CA ALA A 188 -28.99 -8.79 46.88
C ALA A 188 -27.55 -8.67 47.45
N VAL A 189 -26.59 -8.34 46.59
CA VAL A 189 -25.17 -8.30 47.00
C VAL A 189 -24.70 -6.93 47.46
N TRP A 190 -25.07 -5.85 46.73
CA TRP A 190 -24.51 -4.51 46.91
C TRP A 190 -25.33 -3.65 47.85
N THR A 191 -26.68 -3.68 47.74
CA THR A 191 -27.57 -2.82 48.55
C THR A 191 -27.43 -3.07 50.07
N PRO A 192 -27.29 -4.32 50.57
CA PRO A 192 -27.07 -4.53 51.99
C PRO A 192 -25.74 -3.98 52.51
N ARG A 193 -24.80 -3.72 51.59
CA ARG A 193 -23.47 -3.14 51.93
C ARG A 193 -23.42 -1.63 51.73
N GLY A 194 -24.54 -0.97 51.37
CA GLY A 194 -24.61 0.47 51.13
C GLY A 194 -23.87 0.92 49.87
N ILE A 195 -23.69 0.03 48.89
CA ILE A 195 -22.99 0.31 47.63
C ILE A 195 -24.02 0.55 46.54
N GLU A 196 -23.94 1.69 45.88
CA GLU A 196 -24.67 1.94 44.64
C GLU A 196 -24.05 1.12 43.52
N TRP A 197 -24.88 0.37 42.83
CA TRP A 197 -24.42 -0.47 41.71
C TRP A 197 -25.04 0.00 40.39
N HIS A 198 -24.28 -0.15 39.31
CA HIS A 198 -24.68 0.21 37.96
C HIS A 198 -24.40 -0.94 37.00
N THR A 199 -25.09 -0.92 35.87
CA THR A 199 -24.78 -1.80 34.73
C THR A 199 -23.98 -1.07 33.69
N TYR A 200 -23.09 -1.77 32.97
CA TYR A 200 -22.16 -1.24 32.00
C TYR A 200 -22.35 -1.91 30.63
N PHE A 201 -23.60 -2.22 30.27
CA PHE A 201 -23.94 -2.77 28.95
C PHE A 201 -23.63 -1.76 27.85
N ASP A 202 -23.85 -0.48 28.13
CA ASP A 202 -23.47 0.64 27.27
C ASP A 202 -21.95 0.67 26.99
N ALA A 203 -21.11 0.48 28.00
CA ALA A 203 -19.66 0.40 27.85
C ALA A 203 -19.27 -0.76 26.95
N SER A 204 -19.83 -1.98 27.18
CA SER A 204 -19.55 -3.15 26.33
C SER A 204 -19.94 -2.92 24.86
N CYS A 205 -21.12 -2.34 24.62
CA CYS A 205 -21.59 -2.02 23.27
C CYS A 205 -20.74 -0.94 22.61
N MET A 206 -20.41 0.13 23.33
CA MET A 206 -19.63 1.26 22.81
C MET A 206 -18.19 0.85 22.50
N ILE A 207 -17.56 -0.03 23.29
CA ILE A 207 -16.24 -0.56 22.96
C ILE A 207 -16.28 -1.27 21.60
N ILE A 208 -17.22 -2.19 21.37
CA ILE A 208 -17.37 -2.87 20.09
C ILE A 208 -17.58 -1.87 18.95
N THR A 209 -18.46 -0.90 19.16
CA THR A 209 -18.83 0.12 18.16
C THR A 209 -17.65 1.02 17.79
N PHE A 210 -16.90 1.54 18.77
CA PHE A 210 -15.73 2.38 18.49
C PHE A 210 -14.60 1.59 17.86
N VAL A 211 -14.38 0.33 18.25
CA VAL A 211 -13.38 -0.54 17.60
C VAL A 211 -13.76 -0.83 16.16
N LEU A 212 -15.02 -1.15 15.86
CA LEU A 212 -15.50 -1.35 14.49
C LEU A 212 -15.40 -0.06 13.68
N THR A 213 -15.73 1.09 14.26
CA THR A 213 -15.60 2.41 13.63
C THR A 213 -14.14 2.72 13.33
N GLY A 214 -13.23 2.47 14.29
CA GLY A 214 -11.80 2.60 14.09
C GLY A 214 -11.29 1.74 12.93
N ARG A 215 -11.70 0.45 12.87
CA ARG A 215 -11.39 -0.45 11.74
C ARG A 215 -11.95 0.04 10.41
N LEU A 216 -13.17 0.57 10.40
CA LEU A 216 -13.78 1.11 9.17
C LEU A 216 -13.02 2.33 8.65
N LEU A 217 -12.64 3.25 9.53
CA LEU A 217 -11.85 4.43 9.18
C LEU A 217 -10.44 4.04 8.72
N GLU A 218 -9.82 3.08 9.38
CA GLU A 218 -8.53 2.49 8.99
C GLU A 218 -8.61 1.89 7.60
N GLU A 219 -9.66 1.11 7.32
CA GLU A 219 -9.88 0.49 6.02
C GLU A 219 -10.08 1.52 4.89
N LYS A 220 -10.89 2.55 5.17
CA LYS A 220 -11.10 3.67 4.25
C LYS A 220 -9.78 4.41 3.96
N ALA A 221 -8.95 4.58 4.97
CA ALA A 221 -7.68 5.26 4.86
C ALA A 221 -6.64 4.43 4.09
N LYS A 222 -6.54 3.12 4.35
CA LYS A 222 -5.72 2.19 3.55
C LYS A 222 -6.12 2.22 2.08
N ASN A 223 -7.41 2.20 1.78
CA ASN A 223 -7.92 2.31 0.41
C ASN A 223 -7.57 3.65 -0.26
N ALA A 224 -7.54 4.74 0.49
CA ALA A 224 -7.12 6.05 -0.02
C ALA A 224 -5.60 6.12 -0.30
N THR A 225 -4.78 5.42 0.49
CA THR A 225 -3.32 5.33 0.27
C THR A 225 -2.95 4.44 -0.92
N ALA A 226 -3.72 3.39 -1.19
CA ALA A 226 -3.56 2.52 -2.36
C ALA A 226 -3.99 3.16 -3.70
N GLY A 227 -4.54 4.37 -3.66
CA GLY A 227 -5.07 5.07 -4.85
C GLY A 227 -4.06 5.25 -5.97
N SER A 228 -2.78 5.51 -5.66
CA SER A 228 -1.72 5.71 -6.66
C SER A 228 -1.44 4.45 -7.50
N ILE A 229 -1.56 3.26 -6.90
CA ILE A 229 -1.40 1.99 -7.64
C ILE A 229 -2.63 1.71 -8.49
N ARG A 230 -3.83 1.95 -7.97
CA ARG A 230 -5.06 1.79 -8.78
C ARG A 230 -5.04 2.70 -10.00
N GLU A 231 -4.45 3.88 -9.88
CA GLU A 231 -4.26 4.80 -10.99
C GLU A 231 -3.30 4.21 -12.03
N LEU A 232 -2.16 3.62 -11.63
CA LEU A 232 -1.25 2.88 -12.50
C LEU A 232 -1.94 1.65 -13.13
N MET A 233 -2.68 0.85 -12.36
CA MET A 233 -3.44 -0.28 -12.89
C MET A 233 -4.55 0.17 -13.87
N GLY A 234 -5.10 1.36 -13.68
CA GLY A 234 -6.07 1.98 -14.61
C GLY A 234 -5.46 2.40 -15.95
N LEU A 235 -4.13 2.37 -16.09
CA LEU A 235 -3.45 2.62 -17.37
C LEU A 235 -3.49 1.41 -18.31
N GLN A 236 -3.69 0.21 -17.78
CA GLN A 236 -3.77 -1.00 -18.57
C GLN A 236 -5.10 -1.07 -19.34
N SER A 237 -5.01 -1.21 -20.65
CA SER A 237 -6.18 -1.43 -21.51
C SER A 237 -6.82 -2.78 -21.23
N LYS A 238 -8.14 -2.86 -21.28
CA LYS A 238 -8.87 -4.12 -21.12
C LYS A 238 -9.11 -4.85 -22.43
N THR A 239 -9.22 -4.09 -23.51
CA THR A 239 -9.45 -4.56 -24.87
C THR A 239 -8.42 -3.97 -25.82
N ALA A 240 -8.22 -4.58 -26.97
CA ALA A 240 -7.38 -4.09 -28.03
C ALA A 240 -8.03 -4.40 -29.39
N ARG A 241 -7.67 -3.64 -30.41
CA ARG A 241 -8.12 -3.84 -31.77
C ARG A 241 -7.11 -4.67 -32.54
N LEU A 242 -7.45 -5.91 -32.80
CA LEU A 242 -6.65 -6.83 -33.63
C LEU A 242 -6.89 -6.53 -35.09
N VAL A 243 -5.83 -6.32 -35.87
CA VAL A 243 -5.89 -6.13 -37.32
C VAL A 243 -5.99 -7.50 -37.98
N ASN A 244 -7.05 -7.72 -38.73
CA ASN A 244 -7.21 -8.94 -39.54
C ASN A 244 -6.53 -8.74 -40.90
N GLU A 245 -5.33 -9.28 -41.07
CA GLU A 245 -4.54 -9.15 -42.32
C GLU A 245 -5.26 -9.72 -43.54
N GLU A 246 -6.07 -10.76 -43.39
CA GLU A 246 -6.84 -11.34 -44.52
C GLU A 246 -7.93 -10.38 -45.03
N LEU A 247 -8.60 -9.66 -44.13
CA LEU A 247 -9.60 -8.65 -44.50
C LEU A 247 -8.95 -7.38 -45.03
N ARG A 248 -7.73 -7.07 -44.60
CA ARG A 248 -6.95 -5.93 -45.09
C ARG A 248 -6.52 -6.14 -46.53
N MET A 249 -5.97 -7.30 -46.86
CA MET A 249 -5.59 -7.64 -48.23
C MET A 249 -6.78 -7.64 -49.18
N LYS A 250 -7.94 -8.18 -48.78
CA LYS A 250 -9.17 -8.13 -49.58
C LYS A 250 -9.67 -6.72 -49.84
N ASN A 251 -9.55 -5.83 -48.84
CA ASN A 251 -9.95 -4.43 -48.98
C ASN A 251 -8.97 -3.63 -49.87
N GLU A 252 -7.67 -3.91 -49.80
CA GLU A 252 -6.65 -3.30 -50.65
C GLU A 252 -6.79 -3.78 -52.11
N GLU A 253 -7.05 -5.07 -52.38
CA GLU A 253 -7.37 -5.61 -53.70
C GLU A 253 -8.67 -5.03 -54.27
N SER A 254 -9.69 -4.85 -53.45
CA SER A 254 -10.97 -4.26 -53.88
C SER A 254 -10.86 -2.78 -54.17
N ALA A 255 -10.01 -2.03 -53.42
CA ALA A 255 -9.73 -0.62 -53.67
C ALA A 255 -8.86 -0.41 -54.95
N ALA A 256 -7.96 -1.34 -55.22
CA ALA A 256 -7.12 -1.32 -56.43
C ALA A 256 -7.89 -1.75 -57.71
N ALA A 257 -9.01 -2.46 -57.55
CA ALA A 257 -9.84 -2.97 -58.63
C ALA A 257 -10.94 -1.99 -59.12
N SER A 258 -11.04 -0.79 -58.54
CA SER A 258 -11.98 0.25 -59.00
C SER A 258 -11.43 0.93 -60.26
N PRO A 259 -11.99 0.76 -61.45
CA PRO A 259 -11.49 1.42 -62.65
C PRO A 259 -11.86 2.89 -62.62
N SER A 260 -10.87 3.75 -62.84
CA SER A 260 -11.04 5.14 -63.23
C SER A 260 -11.80 5.21 -64.56
N SER A 261 -13.09 5.50 -64.54
CA SER A 261 -13.82 5.89 -65.74
C SER A 261 -14.09 7.40 -65.67
N GLU A 262 -13.22 8.14 -66.35
CA GLU A 262 -13.63 9.37 -67.00
C GLU A 262 -14.68 9.02 -68.05
N ASN A 263 -15.86 9.64 -67.96
CA ASN A 263 -16.59 10.17 -69.10
C ASN A 263 -17.79 10.98 -68.60
N GLU A 264 -17.75 12.23 -69.06
CA GLU A 264 -18.82 13.21 -68.98
C GLU A 264 -20.02 12.83 -69.85
N GLU A 265 -21.11 13.48 -69.50
CA GLU A 265 -22.26 13.95 -70.29
C GLU A 265 -23.63 13.28 -70.08
N SER A 266 -24.47 14.14 -69.58
CA SER A 266 -25.81 14.46 -70.08
C SER A 266 -27.03 13.70 -69.58
N ALA A 267 -27.92 14.57 -69.10
CA ALA A 267 -29.36 14.58 -69.24
C ALA A 267 -30.24 14.14 -68.03
N ALA A 268 -30.98 15.16 -67.65
CA ALA A 268 -32.13 15.26 -66.75
C ALA A 268 -33.16 14.14 -66.78
N ALA A 269 -33.65 13.74 -65.60
CA ALA A 269 -35.08 13.53 -65.28
C ALA A 269 -35.23 13.24 -63.79
N SER A 270 -36.19 13.96 -63.19
CA SER A 270 -36.61 13.93 -61.77
C SER A 270 -37.52 12.72 -61.46
N PRO A 271 -38.12 12.66 -60.24
CA PRO A 271 -37.71 11.74 -59.18
C PRO A 271 -38.81 10.70 -58.88
N SER A 272 -38.48 9.58 -58.35
CA SER A 272 -39.42 8.80 -57.53
C SER A 272 -38.66 8.01 -56.46
N SER A 273 -39.04 8.32 -55.24
CA SER A 273 -38.97 7.57 -54.02
C SER A 273 -38.53 6.10 -54.11
N GLU A 274 -37.51 5.73 -53.35
CA GLU A 274 -37.61 4.72 -52.29
C GLU A 274 -36.26 4.58 -51.63
N ASN A 275 -36.32 4.52 -50.29
CA ASN A 275 -35.21 4.27 -49.39
C ASN A 275 -34.33 3.09 -49.83
N ASP A 276 -33.14 3.39 -50.25
CA ASP A 276 -32.01 2.44 -50.18
C ASP A 276 -30.77 3.18 -49.66
N SER A 277 -30.82 3.47 -48.39
CA SER A 277 -29.62 3.77 -47.63
C SER A 277 -28.87 2.46 -47.35
N SER A 278 -28.35 1.86 -48.41
CA SER A 278 -27.20 0.96 -48.34
C SER A 278 -25.99 1.80 -47.96
N PHE A 279 -26.00 2.23 -46.70
CA PHE A 279 -24.81 2.71 -46.02
C PHE A 279 -23.76 1.60 -46.20
N PHE A 280 -22.75 1.85 -46.98
CA PHE A 280 -21.56 1.02 -47.09
C PHE A 280 -21.05 0.80 -45.63
N ILE A 281 -21.41 -0.32 -45.04
CA ILE A 281 -20.73 -0.87 -43.89
C ILE A 281 -19.36 -1.27 -44.43
N LEU A 282 -18.38 -0.36 -44.37
CA LEU A 282 -16.98 -0.72 -44.45
C LEU A 282 -16.80 -1.83 -43.40
N HIS A 283 -16.61 -3.05 -43.87
CA HIS A 283 -16.22 -4.15 -43.00
C HIS A 283 -14.93 -3.70 -42.32
N SER A 284 -15.03 -3.37 -41.02
CA SER A 284 -13.91 -2.92 -40.25
C SER A 284 -12.80 -3.99 -40.29
N SER A 285 -11.63 -3.61 -40.82
CA SER A 285 -10.46 -4.48 -40.92
C SER A 285 -9.86 -4.85 -39.56
N PHE A 286 -10.58 -4.60 -38.46
CA PHE A 286 -10.15 -4.91 -37.11
C PHE A 286 -11.29 -5.50 -36.27
N GLN A 287 -10.90 -6.33 -35.29
CA GLN A 287 -11.80 -6.93 -34.32
C GLN A 287 -11.39 -6.47 -32.90
N GLU A 288 -12.33 -5.97 -32.09
CA GLU A 288 -12.07 -5.68 -30.70
C GLU A 288 -12.08 -6.98 -29.89
N VAL A 289 -10.95 -7.29 -29.25
CA VAL A 289 -10.71 -8.52 -28.48
C VAL A 289 -10.22 -8.19 -27.08
N PRO A 290 -10.51 -9.04 -26.09
CA PRO A 290 -9.91 -8.91 -24.76
C PRO A 290 -8.38 -8.98 -24.84
N LEU A 291 -7.67 -8.18 -24.04
CA LEU A 291 -6.19 -8.17 -24.02
C LEU A 291 -5.60 -9.56 -23.72
N THR A 292 -6.31 -10.39 -22.97
CA THR A 292 -5.89 -11.75 -22.61
C THR A 292 -5.81 -12.73 -23.80
N THR A 293 -6.42 -12.40 -24.92
CA THR A 293 -6.41 -13.27 -26.15
C THR A 293 -5.27 -12.90 -27.12
N ILE A 294 -4.58 -11.78 -26.87
CA ILE A 294 -3.50 -11.31 -27.74
C ILE A 294 -2.24 -12.12 -27.51
N THR A 295 -1.59 -12.50 -28.61
CA THR A 295 -0.35 -13.27 -28.65
C THR A 295 0.82 -12.45 -29.22
N ILE A 296 2.04 -12.92 -28.96
CA ILE A 296 3.24 -12.29 -29.52
C ILE A 296 3.21 -12.44 -31.05
N GLY A 297 3.39 -11.32 -31.75
CA GLY A 297 3.36 -11.26 -33.21
C GLY A 297 2.07 -10.64 -33.80
N ASP A 298 0.99 -10.57 -33.00
CA ASP A 298 -0.26 -9.95 -33.43
C ASP A 298 -0.06 -8.47 -33.74
N VAL A 299 -0.76 -7.97 -34.77
CA VAL A 299 -0.73 -6.54 -35.12
C VAL A 299 -2.00 -5.88 -34.62
N LEU A 300 -1.81 -4.79 -33.84
CA LEU A 300 -2.87 -4.06 -33.19
C LEU A 300 -2.95 -2.63 -33.71
N GLU A 301 -4.17 -2.15 -33.93
CA GLU A 301 -4.43 -0.75 -34.27
C GLU A 301 -4.66 0.07 -33.02
N VAL A 302 -3.97 1.21 -32.91
CA VAL A 302 -4.13 2.21 -31.85
C VAL A 302 -4.44 3.55 -32.47
N ARG A 303 -5.51 4.21 -32.03
CA ARG A 303 -5.97 5.51 -32.55
C ARG A 303 -5.66 6.65 -31.59
N ALA A 304 -5.66 7.87 -32.11
CA ALA A 304 -5.47 9.07 -31.28
C ALA A 304 -6.45 9.11 -30.10
N GLY A 305 -5.91 9.40 -28.90
CA GLY A 305 -6.63 9.36 -27.64
C GLY A 305 -6.67 7.99 -26.96
N GLU A 306 -6.27 6.91 -27.63
CA GLU A 306 -6.24 5.56 -27.07
C GLU A 306 -4.90 5.23 -26.43
N ARG A 307 -4.92 4.26 -25.53
CA ARG A 307 -3.71 3.73 -24.91
C ARG A 307 -3.15 2.58 -25.71
N VAL A 308 -1.83 2.52 -25.84
CA VAL A 308 -1.12 1.39 -26.40
C VAL A 308 -1.34 0.17 -25.51
N PRO A 309 -1.92 -0.93 -26.01
CA PRO A 309 -2.33 -2.06 -25.16
C PRO A 309 -1.18 -3.01 -24.79
N VAL A 310 -0.13 -3.09 -25.61
CA VAL A 310 1.00 -4.03 -25.47
C VAL A 310 2.33 -3.34 -25.75
N ASP A 311 3.42 -3.91 -25.29
CA ASP A 311 4.75 -3.48 -25.74
C ASP A 311 5.03 -4.07 -27.11
N GLY A 312 5.47 -3.23 -28.04
CA GLY A 312 5.65 -3.67 -29.42
C GLY A 312 6.54 -2.76 -30.23
N VAL A 313 6.53 -3.04 -31.54
CA VAL A 313 7.26 -2.27 -32.54
C VAL A 313 6.26 -1.73 -33.55
N VAL A 314 6.40 -0.46 -33.91
CA VAL A 314 5.58 0.18 -34.91
C VAL A 314 5.82 -0.45 -36.28
N VAL A 315 4.78 -0.99 -36.86
CA VAL A 315 4.79 -1.54 -38.25
C VAL A 315 4.46 -0.44 -39.23
N GLU A 316 3.50 0.41 -38.86
CA GLU A 316 3.02 1.51 -39.68
C GLU A 316 2.52 2.64 -38.76
N ALA A 317 2.82 3.88 -39.15
CA ALA A 317 2.36 5.06 -38.47
C ALA A 317 1.77 6.03 -39.49
N THR A 318 0.56 6.53 -39.27
CA THR A 318 -0.08 7.52 -40.11
C THR A 318 -0.57 8.68 -39.32
N SER A 319 -0.31 9.92 -39.80
CA SER A 319 -0.82 11.14 -39.19
C SER A 319 -1.35 12.09 -40.24
N PHE A 320 -2.32 12.91 -39.90
CA PHE A 320 -2.95 13.88 -40.82
C PHE A 320 -1.97 14.96 -41.32
N MET A 321 -0.85 15.19 -40.60
CA MET A 321 0.14 16.22 -40.95
C MET A 321 1.47 15.67 -41.45
N THR A 322 1.82 14.45 -41.18
CA THR A 322 3.09 13.84 -41.56
C THR A 322 2.87 12.39 -41.98
N VAL A 323 3.28 12.08 -43.20
CA VAL A 323 3.32 10.68 -43.67
C VAL A 323 4.41 9.97 -42.86
N ASP A 324 4.13 8.78 -42.35
CA ASP A 324 5.03 7.84 -41.65
C ASP A 324 5.42 8.18 -40.18
N SER A 325 4.67 9.02 -39.47
CA SER A 325 4.95 9.24 -38.05
C SER A 325 3.69 9.58 -37.23
N ALA A 326 3.70 9.19 -35.97
CA ALA A 326 2.67 9.50 -34.99
C ALA A 326 3.31 10.04 -33.69
N TYR A 327 2.54 10.68 -32.83
CA TYR A 327 3.04 11.25 -31.57
C TYR A 327 2.43 10.54 -30.38
N VAL A 328 3.29 9.98 -29.52
CA VAL A 328 2.92 9.20 -28.34
C VAL A 328 3.37 9.93 -27.08
N ASP A 329 2.45 10.09 -26.15
CA ASP A 329 2.73 10.62 -24.81
C ASP A 329 3.22 9.46 -23.92
N GLU A 330 4.50 9.51 -23.58
CA GLU A 330 5.18 8.55 -22.72
C GLU A 330 5.41 9.09 -21.30
N ALA A 331 4.86 10.26 -20.95
CA ALA A 331 5.13 10.94 -19.69
C ALA A 331 4.88 10.09 -18.43
N MET A 332 3.89 9.21 -18.48
CA MET A 332 3.57 8.31 -17.36
C MET A 332 4.63 7.22 -17.13
N ILE A 333 5.42 6.90 -18.14
CA ILE A 333 6.46 5.86 -18.07
C ILE A 333 7.85 6.50 -18.06
N SER A 334 8.15 7.39 -19.03
CA SER A 334 9.47 8.02 -19.13
C SER A 334 9.62 9.29 -18.27
N GLY A 335 8.51 9.93 -17.89
CA GLY A 335 8.51 11.20 -17.16
C GLY A 335 8.75 12.43 -18.04
N GLU A 336 8.94 12.28 -19.34
CA GLU A 336 9.14 13.37 -20.27
C GLU A 336 7.78 13.97 -20.70
N PRO A 337 7.50 15.25 -20.46
CA PRO A 337 6.18 15.83 -20.73
C PRO A 337 5.91 16.07 -22.22
N THR A 338 6.93 15.99 -23.08
CA THR A 338 6.80 16.20 -24.52
C THR A 338 6.47 14.90 -25.23
N PRO A 339 5.43 14.87 -26.10
CA PRO A 339 5.12 13.70 -26.89
C PRO A 339 6.27 13.30 -27.79
N VAL A 340 6.57 12.01 -27.81
CA VAL A 340 7.66 11.44 -28.61
C VAL A 340 7.15 11.03 -29.98
N ARG A 341 7.88 11.46 -31.02
CA ARG A 341 7.60 11.03 -32.40
C ARG A 341 7.95 9.54 -32.56
N LYS A 342 7.03 8.75 -33.09
CA LYS A 342 7.20 7.34 -33.41
C LYS A 342 7.01 7.11 -34.89
N SER A 343 7.96 6.39 -35.49
CA SER A 343 8.00 5.99 -36.89
C SER A 343 8.10 4.48 -37.01
N LYS A 344 7.98 3.96 -38.21
CA LYS A 344 8.13 2.51 -38.47
C LYS A 344 9.46 1.98 -37.93
N GLY A 345 9.39 0.91 -37.14
CA GLY A 345 10.54 0.29 -36.48
C GLY A 345 10.79 0.76 -35.05
N ASP A 346 10.16 1.85 -34.60
CA ASP A 346 10.32 2.34 -33.22
C ASP A 346 9.57 1.49 -32.22
N LYS A 347 10.10 1.41 -31.00
CA LYS A 347 9.47 0.73 -29.87
C LYS A 347 8.38 1.62 -29.25
N VAL A 348 7.27 0.99 -28.87
CA VAL A 348 6.19 1.59 -28.09
C VAL A 348 5.91 0.76 -26.86
N LEU A 349 5.51 1.41 -25.77
CA LEU A 349 5.28 0.78 -24.48
C LEU A 349 3.79 0.77 -24.11
N SER A 350 3.36 -0.31 -23.50
CA SER A 350 1.99 -0.47 -22.97
C SER A 350 1.66 0.63 -21.96
N GLY A 351 0.45 1.19 -22.05
CA GLY A 351 -0.03 2.23 -21.14
C GLY A 351 0.28 3.66 -21.59
N THR A 352 1.15 3.87 -22.59
CA THR A 352 1.36 5.19 -23.23
C THR A 352 0.13 5.61 -24.04
N VAL A 353 -0.05 6.89 -24.30
CA VAL A 353 -1.24 7.43 -24.97
C VAL A 353 -0.86 7.99 -26.32
N LEU A 354 -1.51 7.50 -27.38
CA LEU A 354 -1.35 8.08 -28.72
C LEU A 354 -2.07 9.43 -28.79
N GLN A 355 -1.32 10.51 -28.96
CA GLN A 355 -1.90 11.86 -29.03
C GLN A 355 -2.35 12.24 -30.45
N GLN A 356 -1.56 11.86 -31.45
CA GLN A 356 -1.87 12.17 -32.84
C GLN A 356 -1.49 11.02 -33.77
N GLY A 357 -2.38 10.75 -34.74
CA GLY A 357 -2.18 9.73 -35.77
C GLY A 357 -2.87 8.41 -35.44
N THR A 358 -2.48 7.39 -36.18
CA THR A 358 -2.85 5.97 -35.97
C THR A 358 -1.57 5.15 -36.03
N LEU A 359 -1.45 4.20 -35.13
CA LEU A 359 -0.32 3.27 -35.05
C LEU A 359 -0.79 1.84 -35.26
N HIS A 360 -0.10 1.11 -36.12
CA HIS A 360 -0.14 -0.34 -36.15
C HIS A 360 1.07 -0.89 -35.42
N VAL A 361 0.82 -1.59 -34.32
CA VAL A 361 1.84 -2.07 -33.38
C VAL A 361 1.88 -3.58 -33.43
N ARG A 362 3.04 -4.17 -33.72
CA ARG A 362 3.26 -5.62 -33.60
C ARG A 362 3.67 -5.95 -32.19
N ALA A 363 2.87 -6.79 -31.52
CA ALA A 363 3.09 -7.20 -30.13
C ALA A 363 4.41 -7.98 -29.99
N ARG A 364 5.25 -7.57 -29.03
CA ARG A 364 6.48 -8.26 -28.63
C ARG A 364 6.41 -8.79 -27.20
N GLN A 365 5.79 -8.04 -26.30
CA GLN A 365 5.54 -8.47 -24.92
C GLN A 365 4.08 -8.21 -24.58
N VAL A 366 3.40 -9.21 -24.05
CA VAL A 366 1.96 -9.19 -23.77
C VAL A 366 1.67 -9.57 -22.32
N GLY A 367 0.56 -9.06 -21.78
CA GLY A 367 0.09 -9.43 -20.44
C GLY A 367 1.08 -9.10 -19.33
N GLU A 368 1.46 -10.10 -18.53
CA GLU A 368 2.35 -9.95 -17.38
C GLU A 368 3.80 -9.60 -17.72
N GLN A 369 4.20 -9.78 -18.97
CA GLN A 369 5.57 -9.50 -19.45
C GLN A 369 5.74 -8.06 -19.93
N SER A 370 4.66 -7.26 -20.03
CA SER A 370 4.74 -5.87 -20.47
C SER A 370 5.46 -4.99 -19.44
N ALA A 371 6.10 -3.90 -19.93
CA ALA A 371 6.79 -2.92 -19.09
C ALA A 371 5.87 -2.35 -18.01
N LEU A 372 4.63 -2.01 -18.35
CA LEU A 372 3.65 -1.53 -17.39
C LEU A 372 3.30 -2.59 -16.33
N ALA A 373 3.12 -3.85 -16.72
CA ALA A 373 2.86 -4.94 -15.77
C ALA A 373 4.06 -5.15 -14.82
N ASN A 374 5.29 -5.04 -15.31
CA ASN A 374 6.50 -5.09 -14.50
C ASN A 374 6.58 -3.94 -13.49
N ILE A 375 6.25 -2.70 -13.90
CA ILE A 375 6.16 -1.54 -13.01
C ILE A 375 5.13 -1.79 -11.91
N ILE A 376 3.93 -2.23 -12.26
CA ILE A 376 2.86 -2.55 -11.30
C ILE A 376 3.32 -3.63 -10.31
N ARG A 377 3.97 -4.69 -10.81
CA ARG A 377 4.51 -5.77 -9.99
C ARG A 377 5.57 -5.28 -9.01
N MET A 378 6.55 -4.47 -9.47
CA MET A 378 7.58 -3.91 -8.59
C MET A 378 6.98 -3.07 -7.47
N VAL A 379 5.98 -2.23 -7.78
CA VAL A 379 5.30 -1.40 -6.77
C VAL A 379 4.51 -2.27 -5.78
N GLN A 380 3.88 -3.36 -6.23
CA GLN A 380 3.19 -4.31 -5.35
C GLN A 380 4.18 -5.09 -4.46
N GLU A 381 5.32 -5.52 -5.00
CA GLU A 381 6.39 -6.18 -4.24
C GLU A 381 6.95 -5.23 -3.18
N ALA A 382 7.24 -3.98 -3.54
CA ALA A 382 7.68 -2.97 -2.59
C ALA A 382 6.70 -2.76 -1.43
N GLN A 383 5.39 -2.73 -1.73
CA GLN A 383 4.37 -2.59 -0.69
C GLN A 383 4.19 -3.83 0.17
N SER A 384 4.51 -5.01 -0.36
CA SER A 384 4.46 -6.25 0.40
C SER A 384 5.71 -6.47 1.25
N SER A 385 6.82 -5.78 0.97
CA SER A 385 8.06 -5.88 1.72
C SER A 385 7.98 -5.17 3.07
N LYS A 386 8.73 -5.65 4.07
CA LYS A 386 8.80 -5.06 5.41
C LYS A 386 10.09 -4.29 5.62
N ALA A 387 9.97 -3.01 5.95
CA ALA A 387 11.11 -2.22 6.37
C ALA A 387 11.71 -2.71 7.71
N PRO A 388 13.00 -2.51 7.98
CA PRO A 388 13.64 -2.86 9.25
C PRO A 388 12.94 -2.29 10.47
N VAL A 389 12.51 -1.02 10.41
CA VAL A 389 11.77 -0.37 11.51
C VAL A 389 10.44 -1.06 11.78
N GLN A 390 9.76 -1.58 10.78
CA GLN A 390 8.50 -2.31 10.95
C GLN A 390 8.71 -3.62 11.72
N ARG A 391 9.80 -4.36 11.45
CA ARG A 391 10.14 -5.59 12.18
C ARG A 391 10.37 -5.34 13.67
N ILE A 392 10.98 -4.18 14.02
CA ILE A 392 11.16 -3.78 15.42
C ILE A 392 9.81 -3.49 16.07
N VAL A 393 8.94 -2.76 15.40
CA VAL A 393 7.59 -2.42 15.88
C VAL A 393 6.74 -3.68 16.10
N ASP A 394 6.81 -4.66 15.18
CA ASP A 394 6.12 -5.93 15.30
C ASP A 394 6.59 -6.72 16.54
N LYS A 395 7.90 -6.74 16.82
CA LYS A 395 8.46 -7.37 18.03
C LYS A 395 7.97 -6.70 19.31
N ILE A 396 7.95 -5.36 19.33
CA ILE A 396 7.44 -4.59 20.48
C ILE A 396 5.96 -4.92 20.70
N ALA A 397 5.15 -4.96 19.65
CA ALA A 397 3.73 -5.26 19.72
C ALA A 397 3.44 -6.66 20.31
N MET A 398 4.25 -7.67 20.00
CA MET A 398 4.12 -9.02 20.56
C MET A 398 4.34 -9.08 22.06
N VAL A 399 5.25 -8.26 22.60
CA VAL A 399 5.54 -8.19 24.04
C VAL A 399 4.55 -7.27 24.77
N PHE A 400 4.07 -6.25 24.09
CA PHE A 400 3.22 -5.21 24.68
C PHE A 400 1.87 -5.76 25.18
N VAL A 401 1.22 -6.64 24.41
CA VAL A 401 -0.11 -7.17 24.77
C VAL A 401 -0.07 -8.01 26.05
N PRO A 402 0.85 -8.98 26.24
CA PRO A 402 1.01 -9.66 27.52
C PRO A 402 1.29 -8.72 28.71
N VAL A 403 2.14 -7.70 28.50
CA VAL A 403 2.44 -6.69 29.53
C VAL A 403 1.19 -5.92 29.95
N VAL A 404 0.35 -5.55 28.99
CA VAL A 404 -0.93 -4.86 29.26
C VAL A 404 -1.91 -5.74 30.04
N LEU A 405 -1.99 -7.02 29.72
CA LEU A 405 -2.80 -7.98 30.47
C LEU A 405 -2.36 -8.06 31.95
N CYS A 406 -1.06 -8.15 32.18
CA CYS A 406 -0.51 -8.12 33.54
C CYS A 406 -0.79 -6.79 34.25
N LEU A 407 -0.64 -5.65 33.54
CA LEU A 407 -0.89 -4.33 34.10
C LEU A 407 -2.36 -4.11 34.45
N SER A 408 -3.28 -4.59 33.63
CA SER A 408 -4.72 -4.57 33.93
C SER A 408 -5.06 -5.40 35.18
N LEU A 409 -4.47 -6.60 35.29
CA LEU A 409 -4.64 -7.43 36.48
C LEU A 409 -4.04 -6.76 37.73
N LEU A 410 -2.85 -6.16 37.61
CA LEU A 410 -2.24 -5.41 38.68
C LEU A 410 -3.10 -4.21 39.11
N THR A 411 -3.70 -3.50 38.16
CA THR A 411 -4.64 -2.39 38.43
C THR A 411 -5.84 -2.89 39.22
N LEU A 412 -6.44 -4.01 38.82
CA LEU A 412 -7.56 -4.62 39.53
C LEU A 412 -7.18 -4.96 40.99
N VAL A 413 -6.06 -5.68 41.17
CA VAL A 413 -5.57 -6.09 42.50
C VAL A 413 -5.20 -4.88 43.37
N ALA A 414 -4.52 -3.87 42.81
CA ALA A 414 -4.15 -2.67 43.51
C ALA A 414 -5.37 -1.92 44.08
N TRP A 415 -6.42 -1.76 43.27
CA TRP A 415 -7.67 -1.13 43.71
C TRP A 415 -8.35 -1.91 44.83
N ILE A 416 -8.37 -3.26 44.74
CA ILE A 416 -8.95 -4.11 45.81
C ILE A 416 -8.15 -3.97 47.13
N ILE A 417 -6.83 -3.90 47.08
CA ILE A 417 -5.96 -3.76 48.23
C ILE A 417 -6.08 -2.37 48.85
N ILE A 418 -5.98 -1.31 48.05
CA ILE A 418 -6.01 0.09 48.48
C ILE A 418 -7.39 0.42 49.06
N GLY A 419 -8.44 -0.04 48.44
CA GLY A 419 -9.82 0.24 48.88
C GLY A 419 -10.26 -0.49 50.13
N SER A 420 -9.47 -1.43 50.65
CA SER A 420 -9.66 -2.20 51.91
C SER A 420 -11.04 -2.87 52.09
N THR A 421 -11.95 -2.78 51.12
CA THR A 421 -13.32 -3.36 51.14
C THR A 421 -13.81 -3.69 49.75
N PHE A 422 -14.73 -4.64 49.66
CA PHE A 422 -15.47 -4.96 48.41
C PHE A 422 -16.20 -3.77 47.80
N ASN A 423 -16.31 -2.63 48.50
CA ASN A 423 -16.98 -1.41 48.04
C ASN A 423 -16.32 -0.81 46.77
N VAL A 424 -15.04 -1.10 46.54
CA VAL A 424 -14.26 -0.58 45.42
C VAL A 424 -14.27 -1.47 44.20
N LEU A 425 -14.87 -2.68 44.31
CA LEU A 425 -14.84 -3.68 43.25
C LEU A 425 -15.41 -3.20 41.89
N PRO A 426 -16.55 -2.48 41.83
CA PRO A 426 -17.04 -1.92 40.57
C PRO A 426 -16.03 -0.98 39.92
N HIS A 427 -15.42 -0.12 40.69
CA HIS A 427 -14.41 0.84 40.24
C HIS A 427 -13.11 0.13 39.78
N ALA A 428 -12.67 -0.88 40.50
CA ALA A 428 -11.50 -1.70 40.18
C ALA A 428 -11.68 -2.42 38.82
N ILE A 429 -12.87 -3.00 38.59
CA ILE A 429 -13.20 -3.68 37.33
C ILE A 429 -13.21 -2.69 36.16
N LEU A 430 -13.83 -1.51 36.33
CA LEU A 430 -13.87 -0.49 35.28
C LEU A 430 -12.49 0.04 34.93
N SER A 431 -11.63 0.27 35.94
CA SER A 431 -10.25 0.69 35.75
C SER A 431 -9.48 -0.37 34.95
N ALA A 432 -9.60 -1.63 35.33
CA ALA A 432 -8.95 -2.74 34.61
C ALA A 432 -9.44 -2.86 33.16
N ILE A 433 -10.74 -2.73 32.91
CA ILE A 433 -11.33 -2.73 31.56
C ILE A 433 -10.81 -1.52 30.77
N ALA A 434 -10.78 -0.32 31.35
CA ALA A 434 -10.28 0.88 30.70
C ALA A 434 -8.81 0.73 30.27
N VAL A 435 -7.96 0.14 31.14
CA VAL A 435 -6.56 -0.17 30.83
C VAL A 435 -6.46 -1.17 29.65
N LEU A 436 -7.26 -2.23 29.65
CA LEU A 436 -7.28 -3.21 28.55
C LEU A 436 -7.63 -2.57 27.20
N VAL A 437 -8.62 -1.69 27.20
CA VAL A 437 -9.13 -1.06 25.98
C VAL A 437 -8.14 -0.02 25.43
N ILE A 438 -7.66 0.89 26.31
CA ILE A 438 -6.85 2.03 25.87
C ILE A 438 -5.44 1.62 25.42
N ALA A 439 -4.95 0.52 25.95
CA ALA A 439 -3.62 0.01 25.67
C ALA A 439 -3.53 -0.78 24.34
N CYS A 440 -4.58 -0.77 23.51
CA CYS A 440 -4.49 -1.40 22.17
C CYS A 440 -3.41 -0.69 21.32
N PRO A 441 -2.39 -1.41 20.80
CA PRO A 441 -1.33 -0.83 19.97
C PRO A 441 -1.75 -0.66 18.49
N CYS A 442 -3.02 -0.32 18.23
CA CYS A 442 -3.60 -0.28 16.88
C CYS A 442 -2.89 0.76 15.98
N ALA A 443 -2.66 1.98 16.51
CA ALA A 443 -1.98 3.05 15.81
C ALA A 443 -0.52 2.71 15.48
N MET A 444 0.17 1.99 16.38
CA MET A 444 1.56 1.59 16.22
C MET A 444 1.74 0.64 15.04
N GLY A 445 0.82 -0.32 14.87
CA GLY A 445 0.84 -1.28 13.74
C GLY A 445 0.64 -0.61 12.37
N LEU A 446 0.02 0.58 12.32
CA LEU A 446 -0.22 1.34 11.10
C LEU A 446 0.84 2.40 10.80
N ALA A 447 1.61 2.82 11.80
CA ALA A 447 2.50 3.97 11.73
C ALA A 447 3.52 3.87 10.59
N THR A 448 4.17 2.72 10.44
CA THR A 448 5.19 2.48 9.40
C THR A 448 4.57 2.13 8.05
N PRO A 449 3.64 1.15 7.96
CA PRO A 449 3.16 0.70 6.65
C PRO A 449 2.40 1.79 5.88
N THR A 450 1.59 2.63 6.56
CA THR A 450 0.85 3.69 5.86
C THR A 450 1.77 4.76 5.28
N ALA A 451 2.81 5.17 6.02
CA ALA A 451 3.80 6.13 5.53
C ALA A 451 4.59 5.58 4.34
N LEU A 452 5.03 4.31 4.40
CA LEU A 452 5.72 3.64 3.31
C LEU A 452 4.85 3.52 2.06
N MET A 453 3.59 3.13 2.22
CA MET A 453 2.63 2.99 1.11
C MET A 453 2.42 4.30 0.34
N VAL A 454 2.23 5.41 1.09
CA VAL A 454 2.09 6.74 0.49
C VAL A 454 3.37 7.15 -0.23
N SER A 455 4.53 6.87 0.38
CA SER A 455 5.84 7.23 -0.19
C SER A 455 6.17 6.44 -1.44
N ILE A 456 5.96 5.12 -1.44
CA ILE A 456 6.20 4.26 -2.61
C ILE A 456 5.26 4.69 -3.76
N GLY A 457 3.98 4.95 -3.46
CA GLY A 457 3.05 5.46 -4.46
C GLY A 457 3.43 6.84 -5.01
N LYS A 458 4.00 7.72 -4.18
CA LYS A 458 4.51 9.02 -4.60
C LYS A 458 5.80 8.89 -5.40
N ALA A 459 6.72 8.02 -5.00
CA ALA A 459 7.94 7.71 -5.75
C ALA A 459 7.59 7.26 -7.17
N ALA A 460 6.68 6.28 -7.31
CA ALA A 460 6.23 5.77 -8.60
C ALA A 460 5.62 6.85 -9.51
N LYS A 461 4.82 7.79 -8.95
CA LYS A 461 4.28 8.94 -9.69
C LYS A 461 5.35 9.92 -10.18
N ASN A 462 6.53 9.93 -9.55
CA ASN A 462 7.67 10.75 -9.92
C ASN A 462 8.74 9.94 -10.67
N ASN A 463 8.35 8.81 -11.28
CA ASN A 463 9.24 7.94 -12.06
C ASN A 463 10.42 7.37 -11.26
N ILE A 464 10.24 7.20 -9.95
CA ILE A 464 11.17 6.54 -9.03
C ILE A 464 10.50 5.24 -8.59
N LEU A 465 10.93 4.11 -9.14
CA LEU A 465 10.44 2.79 -8.74
C LEU A 465 11.31 2.26 -7.61
N VAL A 466 10.69 1.89 -6.51
CA VAL A 466 11.37 1.30 -5.34
C VAL A 466 10.94 -0.15 -5.25
N LYS A 467 11.87 -1.09 -5.23
CA LYS A 467 11.61 -2.54 -5.23
C LYS A 467 11.31 -3.09 -3.83
N ASP A 468 11.87 -2.47 -2.79
CA ASP A 468 11.61 -2.86 -1.42
C ASP A 468 11.61 -1.68 -0.43
N ALA A 469 10.92 -1.86 0.69
CA ALA A 469 10.82 -0.86 1.74
C ALA A 469 12.15 -0.62 2.48
N THR A 470 13.06 -1.59 2.45
CA THR A 470 14.40 -1.48 3.08
C THR A 470 15.25 -0.48 2.33
N ALA A 471 15.21 -0.51 0.99
CA ALA A 471 15.90 0.46 0.15
C ALA A 471 15.39 1.88 0.41
N LEU A 472 14.06 2.06 0.49
CA LEU A 472 13.47 3.36 0.80
C LEU A 472 13.91 3.88 2.19
N GLU A 473 14.07 3.00 3.16
CA GLU A 473 14.56 3.38 4.50
C GLU A 473 16.05 3.71 4.48
N ARG A 474 16.90 2.96 3.74
CA ARG A 474 18.35 3.15 3.67
C ARG A 474 18.77 4.37 2.86
N LEU A 475 18.02 4.76 1.83
CA LEU A 475 18.30 5.95 1.02
C LEU A 475 18.56 7.21 1.86
N LYS A 476 17.93 7.36 3.03
CA LYS A 476 18.13 8.52 3.91
C LYS A 476 19.54 8.61 4.51
N ASP A 477 20.18 7.45 4.66
CA ASP A 477 21.46 7.30 5.37
C ASP A 477 22.66 7.32 4.42
N ILE A 478 22.44 7.48 3.11
CA ILE A 478 23.52 7.50 2.11
C ILE A 478 24.50 8.65 2.42
N GLN A 479 25.79 8.28 2.50
CA GLN A 479 26.90 9.17 2.74
C GLN A 479 27.85 9.24 1.54
N ALA A 480 27.93 8.16 0.74
CA ALA A 480 28.71 8.11 -0.47
C ALA A 480 27.88 7.58 -1.64
N MET A 481 28.03 8.16 -2.81
CA MET A 481 27.36 7.74 -4.03
C MET A 481 28.39 7.52 -5.13
N VAL A 482 28.48 6.29 -5.60
CA VAL A 482 29.32 5.91 -6.73
C VAL A 482 28.47 5.93 -7.98
N ILE A 483 28.87 6.72 -8.98
CA ILE A 483 28.10 6.93 -10.22
C ILE A 483 28.94 6.47 -11.40
N ASP A 484 28.41 5.57 -12.22
CA ASP A 484 29.02 5.26 -13.52
C ASP A 484 28.88 6.47 -14.48
N LYS A 485 29.89 6.66 -15.35
CA LYS A 485 29.84 7.75 -16.31
C LYS A 485 28.88 7.42 -17.47
N THR A 486 29.16 6.35 -18.19
CA THR A 486 28.55 6.06 -19.49
C THR A 486 27.11 5.55 -19.35
N GLY A 487 26.16 6.17 -20.06
CA GLY A 487 24.75 5.78 -19.95
C GLY A 487 24.07 6.25 -18.65
N THR A 488 24.83 6.60 -17.59
CA THR A 488 24.31 7.05 -16.30
C THR A 488 24.44 8.56 -16.12
N LEU A 489 25.64 9.12 -16.21
CA LEU A 489 25.91 10.55 -16.10
C LEU A 489 25.86 11.23 -17.47
N THR A 490 26.28 10.53 -18.53
CA THR A 490 26.34 11.00 -19.90
C THR A 490 25.42 10.19 -20.82
N ILE A 491 25.05 10.81 -21.96
CA ILE A 491 24.34 10.16 -23.07
C ILE A 491 25.35 10.07 -24.23
N PRO A 492 25.70 8.85 -24.71
CA PRO A 492 26.55 8.67 -25.87
C PRO A 492 25.81 9.13 -27.14
N ASN A 493 26.51 9.77 -28.04
CA ASN A 493 25.96 10.19 -29.33
C ASN A 493 25.86 8.96 -30.27
N GLN A 494 24.66 8.49 -30.52
CA GLN A 494 24.38 7.29 -31.32
C GLN A 494 24.59 7.48 -32.83
N GLN A 495 24.84 8.72 -33.30
CA GLN A 495 25.01 9.02 -34.75
C GLN A 495 26.48 8.94 -35.20
N ILE A 496 27.42 8.65 -34.30
CA ILE A 496 28.84 8.61 -34.59
C ILE A 496 29.26 7.20 -34.99
N ASP A 497 30.00 7.11 -36.10
CA ASP A 497 30.69 5.88 -36.47
C ASP A 497 31.80 5.59 -35.43
N PHE A 498 31.64 4.50 -34.71
CA PHE A 498 32.57 4.08 -33.64
C PHE A 498 34.02 3.93 -34.10
N THR A 499 34.26 3.73 -35.39
CA THR A 499 35.63 3.66 -35.97
C THR A 499 36.36 5.01 -35.98
N ARG A 500 35.64 6.14 -35.86
CA ARG A 500 36.17 7.49 -35.82
C ARG A 500 36.02 8.20 -34.48
N ALA A 501 35.41 7.53 -33.52
CA ALA A 501 35.09 8.12 -32.22
C ALA A 501 36.34 8.72 -31.53
N ASP A 502 37.52 8.08 -31.61
CA ASP A 502 38.74 8.55 -30.96
C ASP A 502 39.35 9.83 -31.55
N SER A 503 38.92 10.24 -32.72
CA SER A 503 39.40 11.46 -33.38
C SER A 503 38.49 12.67 -33.16
N LEU A 504 37.32 12.50 -32.59
CA LEU A 504 36.34 13.59 -32.38
C LEU A 504 36.53 14.26 -31.01
N PRO A 505 36.19 15.56 -30.87
CA PRO A 505 36.10 16.22 -29.57
C PRO A 505 35.18 15.48 -28.60
N LEU A 506 35.48 15.55 -27.28
CA LEU A 506 34.68 14.84 -26.25
C LEU A 506 33.21 15.26 -26.26
N GLU A 507 32.92 16.51 -26.52
CA GLU A 507 31.55 17.08 -26.57
C GLU A 507 30.71 16.56 -27.73
N GLU A 508 31.37 16.10 -28.81
CA GLU A 508 30.68 15.47 -29.93
C GLU A 508 30.38 13.99 -29.68
N ARG A 509 31.20 13.33 -28.85
CA ARG A 509 31.06 11.91 -28.53
C ARG A 509 29.92 11.65 -27.55
N GLU A 510 29.79 12.49 -26.55
CA GLU A 510 28.86 12.34 -25.43
C GLU A 510 28.37 13.69 -24.95
N GLN A 511 27.24 13.71 -24.25
CA GLN A 511 26.69 14.90 -23.59
C GLN A 511 26.27 14.54 -22.16
N LEU A 512 26.40 15.49 -21.22
CA LEU A 512 25.81 15.29 -19.88
C LEU A 512 24.29 15.13 -19.97
N LYS A 513 23.76 14.23 -19.17
CA LYS A 513 22.30 14.14 -19.01
C LYS A 513 21.71 15.45 -18.52
N PRO A 514 20.44 15.72 -18.86
CA PRO A 514 19.75 16.93 -18.39
C PRO A 514 19.86 17.05 -16.86
N HIS A 515 20.16 18.28 -16.40
CA HIS A 515 20.25 18.62 -14.98
C HIS A 515 21.32 17.85 -14.16
N ALA A 516 22.27 17.16 -14.79
CA ALA A 516 23.31 16.40 -14.10
C ALA A 516 24.08 17.26 -13.07
N ARG A 517 24.57 18.42 -13.47
CA ARG A 517 25.30 19.33 -12.58
C ARG A 517 24.46 19.82 -11.40
N GLU A 518 23.20 20.15 -11.63
CA GLU A 518 22.25 20.55 -10.58
C GLU A 518 22.02 19.43 -9.57
N ALA A 519 21.81 18.22 -10.07
CA ALA A 519 21.62 17.02 -9.23
C ALA A 519 22.85 16.72 -8.35
N ILE A 520 24.05 16.75 -8.94
CA ILE A 520 25.30 16.53 -8.22
C ILE A 520 25.53 17.62 -7.16
N THR A 521 25.34 18.89 -7.51
CA THR A 521 25.46 20.02 -6.58
C THR A 521 24.49 19.83 -5.39
N THR A 522 23.26 19.40 -5.67
CA THR A 522 22.24 19.14 -4.66
C THR A 522 22.65 17.99 -3.76
N LEU A 523 23.16 16.86 -4.31
CA LEU A 523 23.63 15.71 -3.53
C LEU A 523 24.77 16.11 -2.59
N ILE A 524 25.75 16.87 -3.07
CA ILE A 524 26.87 17.37 -2.25
C ILE A 524 26.35 18.28 -1.14
N SER A 525 25.36 19.17 -1.44
CA SER A 525 24.74 20.04 -0.43
C SER A 525 23.96 19.25 0.63
N MET A 526 23.49 18.06 0.30
CA MET A 526 22.81 17.12 1.23
C MET A 526 23.79 16.30 2.08
N GLY A 527 25.11 16.50 1.89
CA GLY A 527 26.17 15.79 2.63
C GLY A 527 26.51 14.42 2.04
N VAL A 528 26.28 14.21 0.74
CA VAL A 528 26.62 12.97 0.04
C VAL A 528 27.90 13.20 -0.78
N ASP A 529 28.95 12.40 -0.50
CA ASP A 529 30.19 12.40 -1.29
C ASP A 529 29.93 11.66 -2.62
N VAL A 530 30.19 12.32 -3.74
CA VAL A 530 29.95 11.75 -5.07
C VAL A 530 31.26 11.34 -5.71
N TYR A 531 31.34 10.07 -6.16
CA TYR A 531 32.48 9.44 -6.83
C TYR A 531 32.08 9.03 -8.23
N MET A 532 32.76 9.55 -9.26
CA MET A 532 32.54 9.15 -10.65
C MET A 532 33.51 8.05 -11.04
N MET A 533 32.99 7.01 -11.67
CA MET A 533 33.78 5.88 -12.21
C MET A 533 33.68 5.90 -13.73
N SER A 534 34.82 5.84 -14.43
CA SER A 534 34.87 5.81 -15.89
C SER A 534 35.92 4.85 -16.42
N GLY A 535 35.56 4.10 -17.46
CA GLY A 535 36.56 3.29 -18.22
C GLY A 535 37.45 4.12 -19.13
N ASP A 536 37.18 5.42 -19.29
CA ASP A 536 37.93 6.31 -20.18
C ASP A 536 39.33 6.65 -19.61
N ARG A 537 40.11 7.29 -20.50
CA ARG A 537 41.41 7.87 -20.11
C ARG A 537 41.19 9.05 -19.17
N ASP A 538 42.22 9.40 -18.42
CA ASP A 538 42.20 10.38 -17.36
C ASP A 538 41.73 11.78 -17.83
N ASP A 539 42.17 12.20 -19.02
CA ASP A 539 41.82 13.46 -19.64
C ASP A 539 40.27 13.58 -19.84
N ALA A 540 39.66 12.54 -20.39
CA ALA A 540 38.22 12.49 -20.63
C ALA A 540 37.42 12.36 -19.30
N ALA A 541 37.88 11.52 -18.40
CA ALA A 541 37.24 11.34 -17.09
C ALA A 541 37.27 12.66 -16.29
N ARG A 542 38.41 13.36 -16.27
CA ARG A 542 38.56 14.67 -15.61
C ARG A 542 37.59 15.72 -16.20
N TYR A 543 37.54 15.78 -17.52
CA TYR A 543 36.67 16.72 -18.21
C TYR A 543 35.21 16.57 -17.79
N TRP A 544 34.66 15.35 -17.83
CA TRP A 544 33.27 15.09 -17.45
C TRP A 544 33.02 15.28 -15.95
N ALA A 545 33.98 14.96 -15.09
CA ALA A 545 33.89 15.21 -13.64
C ALA A 545 33.80 16.73 -13.35
N GLU A 546 34.62 17.54 -13.99
CA GLU A 546 34.61 19.01 -13.86
C GLU A 546 33.31 19.63 -14.40
N GLN A 547 32.82 19.13 -15.55
CA GLN A 547 31.54 19.57 -16.13
C GLN A 547 30.36 19.25 -15.20
N ALA A 548 30.36 18.08 -14.57
CA ALA A 548 29.33 17.65 -13.62
C ALA A 548 29.49 18.25 -12.22
N GLY A 549 30.69 18.84 -11.91
CA GLY A 549 31.01 19.37 -10.59
C GLY A 549 31.39 18.30 -9.54
N ILE A 550 31.89 17.15 -10.00
CA ILE A 550 32.32 16.03 -9.16
C ILE A 550 33.82 16.19 -8.82
N ARG A 551 34.16 16.06 -7.53
CA ARG A 551 35.56 16.21 -7.05
C ARG A 551 36.35 14.91 -7.10
N HIS A 552 35.68 13.77 -6.87
CA HIS A 552 36.31 12.46 -6.80
C HIS A 552 35.96 11.68 -8.06
N TYR A 553 36.96 11.41 -8.89
CA TYR A 553 36.77 10.59 -10.10
C TYR A 553 37.89 9.54 -10.21
N HIS A 554 37.58 8.44 -10.86
CA HIS A 554 38.49 7.37 -11.20
C HIS A 554 38.38 7.08 -12.69
N SER A 555 39.58 7.05 -13.35
CA SER A 555 39.73 6.79 -14.78
C SER A 555 40.25 5.36 -15.03
N MET A 556 40.09 4.84 -16.24
CA MET A 556 40.54 3.51 -16.67
C MET A 556 40.03 2.36 -15.79
N VAL A 557 38.81 2.52 -15.27
CA VAL A 557 38.23 1.59 -14.30
C VAL A 557 37.70 0.34 -14.98
N LYS A 558 38.02 -0.82 -14.42
CA LYS A 558 37.46 -2.11 -14.79
C LYS A 558 36.24 -2.43 -13.89
N PRO A 559 35.35 -3.34 -14.30
CA PRO A 559 34.19 -3.72 -13.46
C PRO A 559 34.54 -4.11 -12.02
N GLN A 560 35.63 -4.82 -11.82
CA GLN A 560 36.15 -5.22 -10.49
C GLN A 560 36.57 -4.03 -9.62
N ASP A 561 37.08 -2.95 -10.23
CA ASP A 561 37.54 -1.77 -9.49
C ASP A 561 36.32 -1.00 -8.92
N LYS A 562 35.16 -1.06 -9.61
CA LYS A 562 33.89 -0.49 -9.10
C LYS A 562 33.45 -1.22 -7.83
N GLU A 563 33.49 -2.54 -7.82
CA GLU A 563 33.21 -3.35 -6.63
C GLU A 563 34.18 -3.03 -5.49
N ASN A 564 35.49 -2.93 -5.79
CA ASN A 564 36.51 -2.62 -4.80
C ASN A 564 36.30 -1.27 -4.12
N LEU A 565 35.93 -0.23 -4.89
CA LEU A 565 35.67 1.10 -4.32
C LEU A 565 34.42 1.05 -3.40
N VAL A 566 33.34 0.39 -3.83
CA VAL A 566 32.14 0.23 -2.99
C VAL A 566 32.50 -0.45 -1.68
N ARG A 567 33.26 -1.56 -1.75
CA ARG A 567 33.74 -2.31 -0.58
C ARG A 567 34.62 -1.48 0.33
N GLN A 568 35.53 -0.69 -0.25
CA GLN A 568 36.41 0.21 0.52
C GLN A 568 35.59 1.25 1.28
N LEU A 569 34.68 1.95 0.62
CA LEU A 569 33.83 2.97 1.25
C LEU A 569 32.94 2.37 2.36
N GLN A 570 32.44 1.13 2.17
CA GLN A 570 31.71 0.41 3.22
C GLN A 570 32.59 0.03 4.40
N GLN A 571 33.87 -0.35 4.17
CA GLN A 571 34.82 -0.61 5.25
C GLN A 571 35.19 0.67 6.03
N GLU A 572 35.13 1.83 5.39
CA GLU A 572 35.24 3.14 6.06
C GLU A 572 33.99 3.47 6.92
N GLY A 573 32.97 2.60 6.93
CA GLY A 573 31.75 2.77 7.70
C GLY A 573 30.70 3.65 7.01
N LYS A 574 30.89 3.99 5.73
CA LYS A 574 29.90 4.78 4.95
C LYS A 574 28.79 3.90 4.39
N VAL A 575 27.59 4.44 4.37
CA VAL A 575 26.45 3.86 3.60
C VAL A 575 26.61 4.27 2.15
N VAL A 576 26.80 3.29 1.27
CA VAL A 576 27.17 3.51 -0.13
C VAL A 576 26.00 3.22 -1.07
N ALA A 577 25.68 4.18 -1.93
CA ALA A 577 24.82 3.95 -3.09
C ALA A 577 25.65 3.75 -4.36
N MET A 578 25.25 2.80 -5.20
CA MET A 578 25.79 2.62 -6.56
C MET A 578 24.70 2.97 -7.57
N VAL A 579 25.05 3.84 -8.54
CA VAL A 579 24.20 4.24 -9.65
C VAL A 579 24.82 3.82 -10.97
N GLY A 580 24.12 3.01 -11.75
CA GLY A 580 24.63 2.48 -13.02
C GLY A 580 23.53 2.13 -14.02
N ASP A 581 23.91 1.78 -15.25
CA ASP A 581 23.02 1.32 -16.32
C ASP A 581 22.93 -0.23 -16.44
N GLY A 582 23.79 -0.94 -15.78
CA GLY A 582 23.65 -2.30 -15.31
C GLY A 582 24.37 -3.43 -15.98
N ILE A 583 24.89 -3.36 -17.19
CA ILE A 583 25.58 -4.55 -17.77
C ILE A 583 26.94 -4.75 -17.10
N ASN A 584 27.71 -3.66 -16.97
CA ASN A 584 29.06 -3.69 -16.43
C ASN A 584 29.10 -3.48 -14.91
N ASP A 585 27.99 -3.10 -14.30
CA ASP A 585 27.90 -2.64 -12.91
C ASP A 585 27.17 -3.62 -11.99
N THR A 586 26.67 -4.75 -12.52
CA THR A 586 25.82 -5.70 -11.80
C THR A 586 26.42 -6.15 -10.46
N GLN A 587 27.73 -6.40 -10.41
CA GLN A 587 28.41 -6.83 -9.19
C GLN A 587 28.51 -5.70 -8.16
N ALA A 588 28.87 -4.48 -8.59
CA ALA A 588 28.93 -3.31 -7.73
C ALA A 588 27.51 -2.89 -7.23
N LEU A 589 26.51 -2.98 -8.10
CA LEU A 589 25.10 -2.76 -7.74
C LEU A 589 24.63 -3.76 -6.68
N ALA A 590 24.94 -5.05 -6.85
CA ALA A 590 24.57 -6.09 -5.88
C ALA A 590 25.25 -5.92 -4.51
N LEU A 591 26.46 -5.36 -4.47
CA LEU A 591 27.25 -5.16 -3.25
C LEU A 591 26.85 -3.91 -2.48
N ALA A 592 26.42 -2.85 -3.17
CA ALA A 592 26.09 -1.56 -2.57
C ALA A 592 24.94 -1.66 -1.55
N ASP A 593 24.95 -0.78 -0.53
CA ASP A 593 23.87 -0.71 0.45
C ASP A 593 22.53 -0.29 -0.19
N VAL A 594 22.59 0.55 -1.23
CA VAL A 594 21.48 0.90 -2.09
C VAL A 594 21.91 0.88 -3.54
N SER A 595 21.27 0.04 -4.35
CA SER A 595 21.51 -0.03 -5.80
C SER A 595 20.44 0.76 -6.55
N ILE A 596 20.89 1.62 -7.47
CA ILE A 596 20.04 2.50 -8.27
C ILE A 596 20.35 2.27 -9.75
N ALA A 597 19.35 1.82 -10.52
CA ALA A 597 19.47 1.67 -11.98
C ALA A 597 18.78 2.82 -12.72
N MET A 598 19.34 3.16 -13.89
CA MET A 598 18.68 4.09 -14.84
C MET A 598 17.66 3.31 -15.69
N GLY A 599 16.49 3.87 -15.94
CA GLY A 599 15.35 3.18 -16.58
C GLY A 599 15.53 2.80 -18.04
N ARG A 600 16.52 3.38 -18.73
CA ARG A 600 16.97 2.92 -20.06
C ARG A 600 18.08 1.88 -19.97
N GLY A 601 18.48 1.48 -18.76
CA GLY A 601 19.40 0.38 -18.51
C GLY A 601 18.84 -0.96 -18.97
N THR A 602 19.65 -1.99 -18.90
CA THR A 602 19.25 -3.34 -19.29
C THR A 602 18.23 -3.92 -18.32
N ASP A 603 17.40 -4.86 -18.80
CA ASP A 603 16.48 -5.63 -17.96
C ASP A 603 17.21 -6.26 -16.76
N VAL A 604 18.47 -6.68 -16.94
CA VAL A 604 19.32 -7.24 -15.86
C VAL A 604 19.61 -6.21 -14.76
N ALA A 605 19.83 -4.93 -15.11
CA ALA A 605 20.07 -3.90 -14.12
C ALA A 605 18.79 -3.61 -13.30
N MET A 606 17.67 -3.54 -13.99
CA MET A 606 16.38 -3.35 -13.32
C MET A 606 16.04 -4.53 -12.40
N ASP A 607 16.46 -5.74 -12.73
CA ASP A 607 16.25 -6.92 -11.87
C ASP A 607 17.12 -6.93 -10.62
N VAL A 608 18.34 -6.41 -10.68
CA VAL A 608 19.28 -6.36 -9.55
C VAL A 608 19.07 -5.14 -8.68
N ALA A 609 18.74 -3.99 -9.28
CA ALA A 609 18.61 -2.72 -8.56
C ALA A 609 17.40 -2.71 -7.62
N GLN A 610 17.62 -2.10 -6.45
CA GLN A 610 16.58 -1.87 -5.45
C GLN A 610 15.73 -0.63 -5.77
N VAL A 611 16.30 0.33 -6.50
CA VAL A 611 15.62 1.54 -6.97
C VAL A 611 15.88 1.71 -8.46
N THR A 612 14.86 2.01 -9.23
CA THR A 612 14.97 2.28 -10.67
C THR A 612 14.43 3.68 -10.97
N LEU A 613 15.24 4.51 -11.62
CA LEU A 613 14.83 5.82 -12.11
C LEU A 613 14.37 5.68 -13.56
N MET A 614 13.07 5.78 -13.82
CA MET A 614 12.49 5.59 -15.15
C MET A 614 12.78 6.76 -16.11
N SER A 615 13.18 7.89 -15.58
CA SER A 615 13.53 9.10 -16.32
C SER A 615 15.05 9.28 -16.42
N ASP A 616 15.53 9.89 -17.50
CA ASP A 616 16.92 10.31 -17.66
C ASP A 616 17.28 11.58 -16.86
N ASP A 617 16.29 12.20 -16.20
CA ASP A 617 16.49 13.38 -15.34
C ASP A 617 17.16 12.99 -14.02
N LEU A 618 18.43 13.35 -13.87
CA LEU A 618 19.21 13.03 -12.67
C LEU A 618 18.74 13.74 -11.39
N ARG A 619 17.85 14.74 -11.47
CA ARG A 619 17.22 15.35 -10.27
C ARG A 619 16.43 14.33 -9.46
N ARG A 620 16.01 13.20 -10.06
CA ARG A 620 15.35 12.10 -9.36
C ARG A 620 16.24 11.44 -8.29
N LEU A 621 17.58 11.54 -8.40
CA LEU A 621 18.51 11.05 -7.37
C LEU A 621 18.35 11.81 -6.03
N PRO A 622 18.60 13.14 -5.97
CA PRO A 622 18.39 13.87 -4.71
C PRO A 622 16.91 13.86 -4.25
N GLU A 623 15.95 13.80 -5.17
CA GLU A 623 14.53 13.67 -4.83
C GLU A 623 14.22 12.37 -4.12
N SER A 624 14.81 11.24 -4.55
CA SER A 624 14.66 9.94 -3.90
C SER A 624 15.17 9.97 -2.45
N ILE A 625 16.31 10.59 -2.20
CA ILE A 625 16.88 10.77 -0.87
C ILE A 625 16.01 11.68 0.00
N ARG A 626 15.51 12.80 -0.56
CA ARG A 626 14.58 13.71 0.16
C ARG A 626 13.29 12.99 0.55
N LEU A 627 12.71 12.23 -0.38
CA LEU A 627 11.51 11.44 -0.11
C LEU A 627 11.75 10.44 1.02
N SER A 628 12.87 9.71 0.99
CA SER A 628 13.27 8.78 2.04
C SER A 628 13.38 9.47 3.41
N ARG A 629 14.13 10.58 3.49
CA ARG A 629 14.29 11.37 4.73
C ARG A 629 12.94 11.83 5.28
N ARG A 630 12.04 12.33 4.44
CA ARG A 630 10.69 12.73 4.82
C ARG A 630 9.83 11.55 5.29
N THR A 631 9.91 10.42 4.59
CA THR A 631 9.19 9.20 4.96
C THR A 631 9.60 8.71 6.34
N VAL A 632 10.89 8.58 6.59
CA VAL A 632 11.38 8.09 7.88
C VAL A 632 11.09 9.08 9.01
N SER A 633 11.19 10.39 8.76
CA SER A 633 10.75 11.41 9.72
C SER A 633 9.27 11.27 10.07
N MET A 634 8.42 11.03 9.07
CA MET A 634 6.99 10.80 9.27
C MET A 634 6.71 9.51 10.07
N ILE A 635 7.44 8.42 9.76
CA ILE A 635 7.35 7.17 10.53
C ILE A 635 7.71 7.42 12.01
N ARG A 636 8.80 8.14 12.28
CA ARG A 636 9.20 8.49 13.66
C ARG A 636 8.14 9.33 14.37
N GLN A 637 7.55 10.30 13.70
CA GLN A 637 6.45 11.10 14.26
C GLN A 637 5.22 10.23 14.57
N ASN A 638 4.83 9.37 13.65
CA ASN A 638 3.71 8.46 13.84
C ASN A 638 3.93 7.52 15.02
N LEU A 639 5.12 6.94 15.14
CA LEU A 639 5.49 6.08 16.27
C LEU A 639 5.49 6.85 17.58
N PHE A 640 6.06 8.06 17.60
CA PHE A 640 6.06 8.92 18.80
C PHE A 640 4.63 9.17 19.29
N TRP A 641 3.72 9.58 18.41
CA TRP A 641 2.33 9.82 18.77
C TRP A 641 1.62 8.53 19.21
N ALA A 642 1.84 7.41 18.52
CA ALA A 642 1.27 6.12 18.90
C ALA A 642 1.71 5.66 20.30
N PHE A 643 2.97 5.94 20.70
CA PHE A 643 3.48 5.62 22.03
C PHE A 643 3.01 6.58 23.12
N ILE A 644 3.05 7.89 22.87
CA ILE A 644 2.73 8.89 23.88
C ILE A 644 1.27 8.81 24.30
N TYR A 645 0.36 8.48 23.35
CA TYR A 645 -1.03 8.22 23.66
C TYR A 645 -1.19 7.15 24.74
N ASN A 646 -0.55 6.00 24.54
CA ASN A 646 -0.63 4.89 25.49
C ASN A 646 0.08 5.21 26.81
N LEU A 647 1.27 5.84 26.76
CA LEU A 647 2.06 6.19 27.92
C LEU A 647 1.33 7.13 28.88
N VAL A 648 0.56 8.09 28.34
CA VAL A 648 -0.22 9.04 29.15
C VAL A 648 -1.56 8.44 29.57
N SER A 649 -2.22 7.73 28.67
CA SER A 649 -3.60 7.30 28.90
C SER A 649 -3.72 6.07 29.80
N ILE A 650 -2.73 5.16 29.81
CA ILE A 650 -2.74 3.98 30.70
C ILE A 650 -2.73 4.39 32.19
N PRO A 651 -1.84 5.26 32.68
CA PRO A 651 -1.88 5.75 34.04
C PRO A 651 -3.20 6.43 34.43
N LEU A 652 -3.76 7.21 33.51
CA LEU A 652 -5.05 7.87 33.70
C LEU A 652 -6.20 6.86 33.78
N ALA A 653 -6.20 5.83 32.94
CA ALA A 653 -7.18 4.74 32.97
C ALA A 653 -7.04 3.85 34.21
N ALA A 654 -5.82 3.61 34.66
CA ALA A 654 -5.55 2.87 35.89
C ALA A 654 -6.02 3.62 37.17
N GLY A 655 -6.36 4.91 37.07
CA GLY A 655 -6.86 5.71 38.18
C GLY A 655 -5.76 6.32 39.06
N ILE A 656 -4.54 6.49 38.56
CA ILE A 656 -3.44 7.16 39.28
C ILE A 656 -3.84 8.56 39.78
N PRO A 657 -4.65 9.40 39.07
CA PRO A 657 -5.08 10.71 39.58
C PRO A 657 -5.79 10.67 40.94
N TYR A 658 -6.46 9.56 41.27
CA TYR A 658 -7.08 9.39 42.58
C TYR A 658 -6.06 9.43 43.74
N ALA A 659 -4.84 8.92 43.52
CA ALA A 659 -3.78 9.01 44.51
C ALA A 659 -3.38 10.45 44.85
N PHE A 660 -3.69 11.41 43.97
CA PHE A 660 -3.46 12.84 44.13
C PHE A 660 -4.72 13.63 44.51
N GLY A 661 -5.81 12.94 44.88
CA GLY A 661 -7.08 13.57 45.27
C GLY A 661 -7.91 14.09 44.08
N ILE A 662 -7.53 13.75 42.84
CA ILE A 662 -8.26 14.13 41.64
C ILE A 662 -9.26 13.02 41.28
N HIS A 663 -10.53 13.21 41.56
CA HIS A 663 -11.60 12.24 41.30
C HIS A 663 -12.04 12.23 39.84
N TRP A 664 -11.08 12.04 38.92
CA TRP A 664 -11.33 11.93 37.48
C TRP A 664 -10.59 10.72 36.90
N GLN A 665 -11.29 9.99 36.04
CA GLN A 665 -10.77 8.79 35.43
C GLN A 665 -11.31 8.65 33.99
N ILE A 666 -10.52 8.04 33.12
CA ILE A 666 -10.96 7.68 31.78
C ILE A 666 -11.87 6.45 31.88
N THR A 667 -13.14 6.61 31.49
CA THR A 667 -14.06 5.47 31.37
C THR A 667 -13.71 4.58 30.17
N PRO A 668 -14.10 3.30 30.16
CA PRO A 668 -13.86 2.40 29.02
C PRO A 668 -14.42 2.92 27.68
N MET A 669 -15.50 3.68 27.71
CA MET A 669 -16.09 4.33 26.55
C MET A 669 -15.14 5.39 25.98
N TRP A 670 -14.63 6.32 26.79
CA TRP A 670 -13.66 7.33 26.38
C TRP A 670 -12.34 6.71 25.96
N ALA A 671 -11.91 5.63 26.64
CA ALA A 671 -10.73 4.86 26.27
C ALA A 671 -10.80 4.33 24.84
N SER A 672 -11.95 3.74 24.45
CA SER A 672 -12.18 3.22 23.10
C SER A 672 -12.26 4.32 22.03
N ALA A 673 -12.88 5.46 22.35
CA ALA A 673 -12.94 6.61 21.45
C ALA A 673 -11.55 7.22 21.19
N LEU A 674 -10.74 7.41 22.24
CA LEU A 674 -9.35 7.89 22.14
C LEU A 674 -8.48 6.95 21.30
N MET A 675 -8.63 5.64 21.48
CA MET A 675 -7.93 4.63 20.68
C MET A 675 -8.28 4.75 19.17
N ALA A 676 -9.55 4.92 18.84
CA ALA A 676 -9.98 5.12 17.45
C ALA A 676 -9.38 6.41 16.86
N CYS A 677 -9.41 7.52 17.62
CA CYS A 677 -8.81 8.80 17.22
C CYS A 677 -7.30 8.71 17.00
N SER A 678 -6.57 7.96 17.84
CA SER A 678 -5.13 7.74 17.70
C SER A 678 -4.80 7.08 16.36
N SER A 679 -5.52 6.03 15.97
CA SER A 679 -5.32 5.35 14.69
C SER A 679 -5.59 6.28 13.50
N VAL A 680 -6.66 7.08 13.56
CA VAL A 680 -7.01 8.05 12.51
C VAL A 680 -5.94 9.14 12.39
N SER A 681 -5.41 9.64 13.51
CA SER A 681 -4.39 10.69 13.51
C SER A 681 -3.10 10.25 12.80
N VAL A 682 -2.64 9.01 13.04
CA VAL A 682 -1.46 8.42 12.39
C VAL A 682 -1.66 8.33 10.87
N VAL A 683 -2.84 7.90 10.43
CA VAL A 683 -3.13 7.79 9.00
C VAL A 683 -3.19 9.17 8.34
N LEU A 684 -3.90 10.12 8.95
CA LEU A 684 -3.98 11.50 8.45
C LEU A 684 -2.59 12.16 8.37
N ASN A 685 -1.74 11.93 9.37
CA ASN A 685 -0.35 12.41 9.32
C ASN A 685 0.42 11.78 8.15
N SER A 686 0.27 10.47 7.91
CA SER A 686 0.91 9.78 6.78
C SER A 686 0.43 10.32 5.42
N LEU A 687 -0.85 10.67 5.28
CA LEU A 687 -1.41 11.24 4.05
C LEU A 687 -0.81 12.59 3.70
N ARG A 688 -0.24 13.35 4.65
CA ARG A 688 0.46 14.61 4.39
C ARG A 688 1.63 14.43 3.42
N LEU A 689 2.27 13.24 3.40
CA LEU A 689 3.33 12.94 2.42
C LEU A 689 2.86 13.09 0.97
N LYS A 690 1.58 12.88 0.68
CA LYS A 690 1.02 13.04 -0.66
C LYS A 690 1.15 14.48 -1.19
N PHE A 691 1.05 15.47 -0.29
CA PHE A 691 1.02 16.89 -0.62
C PHE A 691 2.40 17.58 -0.55
N ILE A 692 3.43 16.89 -0.06
CA ILE A 692 4.78 17.46 0.03
C ILE A 692 5.38 17.52 -1.38
N SER A 693 5.94 18.66 -1.81
CA SER A 693 6.78 18.75 -3.02
C SER A 693 8.11 18.01 -2.81
N LEU A 694 8.60 17.32 -3.82
CA LEU A 694 9.91 16.63 -3.83
C LEU A 694 11.03 17.56 -4.25
#